data_fa6c9f91c4fe726d11ae14266d5c2db2
#
_entry.id   fa6c9f91c4fe726d11ae14266d5c2db2
#
_cell.length_a   1.000
_cell.length_b   1.000
_cell.length_c   1.000
_cell.angle_alpha   90.00
_cell.angle_beta   90.00
_cell.angle_gamma   90.00
#
_symmetry.space_group_name_H-M   'P 1'
#
loop_
_entity.id
_entity.type
_entity.pdbx_description
1 polymer ?
#
loop_
_entity_poly.entity_id
_entity_poly.type
_entity_poly.pdbx_seq_one_letter_code
_entity_poly.pdbx_strand_id
1 'polypeptide(L)'
;MGNGGLGRLAACFLDSGATLNLPLDGYGLRYRCGLFRQQIQDGFQVETVEDDLQYGDPWSVCCRADTVTVEFADLAVQAVPYDLPIPGYGTAHISTLRLWESVPVEPFDFDAFNRQDYSAAVAQRTAAENLTRVLYPNDTKEDGKHLRLRQQYFLCSASLQDLLRRYLRTPGSVPEKLGTAVAIQLNDTHPVLAIPELIRLLLKQGMTLEAALGVAKEVFRYTNHTVMPEAMESWDLALLASELPEIARLLCQLDDLFCAEMQALGAEERLWHRVRPLRDGRIYMADLACWVCGYVNGVAALHTEILRRRVLRDWAQLYPDKILNRTNGITQRRFLALCNPSLSALLTHRLGSKNWITNLFQLEKLKPYADNGEVLAAFCETKKENKRRLARWMEGQGLHYDPARMLDVQIKRLHEYKRQLLHCLAILALAFQIEQGEITEFAPTTFLFAAKAAPGYARAKAIIKLIHAVGDYVSRSPKVAPLLQVLFVPDYSVTAAEWIIPAADVSEQISTAGTEASGTGNMKLMLNGAVTLGTYDGANVEIVAAAGEENNYIFGARVEELDALRRGYDPKALYRSDPLLRQCLDALTDGTLSDGDTGCFADLKRSLLEPETDGVADRYFVLGDFQSYVHAKLQVNGDYLRSPTAFARKCWLNMCSAGVFSADRTIEEYANEIWRIDPVELPEYAENE
;
A
#
# COMPACT_ATOMS: atom_id res chain seq x y z
N MET A 1 -10.76 8.82 -0.89
CA MET A 1 -9.76 8.45 -1.90
C MET A 1 -8.46 8.06 -1.26
N GLY A 2 -7.73 7.12 -1.84
CA GLY A 2 -6.41 6.69 -1.38
C GLY A 2 -5.59 6.20 -2.56
N ASN A 3 -4.26 6.06 -2.36
CA ASN A 3 -3.37 5.53 -3.37
C ASN A 3 -2.75 4.21 -2.90
N GLY A 4 -2.93 3.16 -3.68
CA GLY A 4 -2.30 1.87 -3.46
C GLY A 4 -2.72 1.17 -2.16
N GLY A 5 -1.78 0.42 -1.57
CA GLY A 5 -2.01 -0.44 -0.42
C GLY A 5 -2.39 0.30 0.85
N LEU A 6 -1.73 1.42 1.15
CA LEU A 6 -1.97 2.19 2.38
C LEU A 6 -3.41 2.72 2.48
N GLY A 7 -3.89 3.38 1.43
CA GLY A 7 -5.26 3.90 1.39
C GLY A 7 -6.32 2.81 1.41
N ARG A 8 -6.10 1.69 0.69
CA ARG A 8 -7.04 0.56 0.71
C ARG A 8 -7.03 -0.16 2.06
N LEU A 9 -5.90 -0.23 2.75
CA LEU A 9 -5.82 -0.79 4.10
C LEU A 9 -6.70 0.00 5.07
N ALA A 10 -6.60 1.33 5.06
CA ALA A 10 -7.44 2.20 5.89
C ALA A 10 -8.94 1.97 5.62
N ALA A 11 -9.35 1.82 4.35
CA ALA A 11 -10.72 1.50 3.99
C ALA A 11 -11.16 0.10 4.49
N CYS A 12 -10.28 -0.91 4.46
CA CYS A 12 -10.57 -2.23 5.04
C CYS A 12 -10.72 -2.14 6.57
N PHE A 13 -9.90 -1.33 7.23
CA PHE A 13 -9.94 -1.17 8.68
C PHE A 13 -11.20 -0.45 9.16
N LEU A 14 -11.66 0.57 8.42
CA LEU A 14 -12.93 1.23 8.74
C LEU A 14 -14.14 0.30 8.54
N ASP A 15 -14.16 -0.50 7.45
CA ASP A 15 -15.18 -1.53 7.22
C ASP A 15 -15.20 -2.55 8.38
N SER A 16 -14.05 -3.00 8.84
CA SER A 16 -13.93 -3.94 9.97
C SER A 16 -14.32 -3.29 11.29
N GLY A 17 -13.87 -2.07 11.56
CA GLY A 17 -14.23 -1.33 12.79
C GLY A 17 -15.73 -1.13 12.89
N ALA A 18 -16.39 -0.73 11.82
CA ALA A 18 -17.84 -0.59 11.77
C ALA A 18 -18.56 -1.95 11.97
N THR A 19 -18.06 -3.02 11.33
CA THR A 19 -18.63 -4.36 11.45
C THR A 19 -18.52 -4.94 12.87
N LEU A 20 -17.43 -4.59 13.57
CA LEU A 20 -17.17 -5.00 14.95
C LEU A 20 -17.79 -4.06 16.00
N ASN A 21 -18.59 -3.10 15.57
CA ASN A 21 -19.21 -2.08 16.43
C ASN A 21 -18.20 -1.24 17.23
N LEU A 22 -17.00 -1.05 16.73
CA LEU A 22 -15.99 -0.26 17.43
C LEU A 22 -16.23 1.24 17.23
N PRO A 23 -15.98 2.10 18.25
CA PRO A 23 -16.04 3.55 18.13
C PRO A 23 -14.81 4.06 17.35
N LEU A 24 -14.72 3.71 16.08
CA LEU A 24 -13.60 3.98 15.18
C LEU A 24 -14.04 4.89 14.04
N ASP A 25 -13.50 6.11 14.01
CA ASP A 25 -13.67 7.06 12.92
C ASP A 25 -12.36 7.25 12.16
N GLY A 26 -12.46 7.67 10.89
CA GLY A 26 -11.32 8.01 10.05
C GLY A 26 -11.27 9.51 9.72
N TYR A 27 -10.05 10.05 9.60
CA TYR A 27 -9.82 11.38 9.07
C TYR A 27 -8.97 11.32 7.80
N GLY A 28 -9.27 12.16 6.82
CA GLY A 28 -8.54 12.22 5.55
C GLY A 28 -8.72 13.54 4.83
N LEU A 29 -8.10 13.66 3.65
CA LEU A 29 -8.30 14.81 2.75
C LEU A 29 -9.28 14.45 1.63
N ARG A 30 -10.17 15.40 1.34
CA ARG A 30 -11.10 15.31 0.21
C ARG A 30 -10.43 15.83 -1.04
N TYR A 31 -9.61 14.99 -1.66
CA TYR A 31 -8.96 15.36 -2.92
C TYR A 31 -10.00 15.48 -4.04
N ARG A 32 -9.91 16.57 -4.80
CA ARG A 32 -10.75 16.77 -5.98
C ARG A 32 -10.35 15.82 -7.10
N CYS A 33 -9.04 15.70 -7.35
CA CYS A 33 -8.48 14.78 -8.33
C CYS A 33 -7.82 13.63 -7.60
N GLY A 34 -8.03 12.42 -8.09
CA GLY A 34 -7.31 11.23 -7.65
C GLY A 34 -5.81 11.29 -7.97
N LEU A 35 -5.16 10.13 -8.05
CA LEU A 35 -3.76 10.09 -8.40
C LEU A 35 -3.54 10.63 -9.82
N PHE A 36 -4.14 10.01 -10.81
CA PHE A 36 -4.30 10.36 -12.22
C PHE A 36 -5.00 9.20 -12.93
N ARG A 37 -5.60 9.47 -14.07
CA ARG A 37 -6.04 8.45 -15.01
C ARG A 37 -4.88 8.05 -15.90
N GLN A 38 -4.58 6.75 -15.93
CA GLN A 38 -3.51 6.21 -16.77
C GLN A 38 -4.02 5.90 -18.17
N GLN A 39 -3.36 6.44 -19.17
CA GLN A 39 -3.49 6.04 -20.56
C GLN A 39 -2.16 5.42 -21.04
N ILE A 40 -2.25 4.58 -22.06
CA ILE A 40 -1.06 4.02 -22.71
C ILE A 40 -0.99 4.56 -24.13
N GLN A 41 0.11 5.23 -24.45
CA GLN A 41 0.39 5.73 -25.80
C GLN A 41 1.75 5.19 -26.24
N ASP A 42 1.79 4.48 -27.36
CA ASP A 42 3.00 3.83 -27.88
C ASP A 42 3.72 2.92 -26.85
N GLY A 43 2.94 2.32 -25.94
CA GLY A 43 3.40 1.49 -24.85
C GLY A 43 3.90 2.26 -23.61
N PHE A 44 3.88 3.59 -23.61
CA PHE A 44 4.26 4.42 -22.47
C PHE A 44 3.05 4.85 -21.66
N GLN A 45 3.24 4.99 -20.34
CA GLN A 45 2.26 5.61 -19.46
C GLN A 45 2.16 7.11 -19.73
N VAL A 46 0.94 7.57 -19.95
CA VAL A 46 0.57 9.00 -20.00
C VAL A 46 -0.46 9.27 -18.91
N GLU A 47 -0.24 10.33 -18.13
CA GLU A 47 -1.13 10.74 -17.05
C GLU A 47 -2.12 11.79 -17.54
N THR A 48 -3.40 11.58 -17.23
CA THR A 48 -4.46 12.56 -17.45
C THR A 48 -5.22 12.82 -16.16
N VAL A 49 -5.96 13.91 -16.11
CA VAL A 49 -6.73 14.29 -14.93
C VAL A 49 -7.84 13.26 -14.68
N GLU A 50 -7.97 12.84 -13.41
CA GLU A 50 -9.10 12.06 -12.90
C GLU A 50 -9.86 12.96 -11.90
N ASP A 51 -10.93 13.62 -12.38
CA ASP A 51 -11.79 14.49 -11.55
C ASP A 51 -12.99 13.68 -11.07
N ASP A 52 -12.84 13.03 -9.93
CA ASP A 52 -13.88 12.17 -9.34
C ASP A 52 -15.11 12.95 -8.87
N LEU A 53 -14.98 14.25 -8.68
CA LEU A 53 -16.02 15.10 -8.13
C LEU A 53 -16.73 15.94 -9.21
N GLN A 54 -16.39 15.78 -10.49
CA GLN A 54 -16.98 16.61 -11.57
C GLN A 54 -18.50 16.49 -11.68
N TYR A 55 -19.08 15.36 -11.28
CA TYR A 55 -20.54 15.11 -11.29
C TYR A 55 -21.18 15.19 -9.89
N GLY A 56 -20.44 15.71 -8.89
CA GLY A 56 -20.87 15.75 -7.50
C GLY A 56 -20.49 14.52 -6.71
N ASP A 57 -20.89 14.50 -5.45
CA ASP A 57 -20.61 13.42 -4.49
C ASP A 57 -21.88 13.10 -3.69
N PRO A 58 -22.62 12.05 -4.08
CA PRO A 58 -23.87 11.69 -3.38
C PRO A 58 -23.62 10.92 -2.08
N TRP A 59 -22.37 10.54 -1.77
CA TRP A 59 -22.04 9.66 -0.67
C TRP A 59 -21.61 10.41 0.59
N SER A 60 -21.14 11.65 0.48
CA SER A 60 -20.69 12.43 1.62
C SER A 60 -21.63 13.61 1.93
N VAL A 61 -21.69 13.95 3.22
CA VAL A 61 -22.50 15.07 3.74
C VAL A 61 -21.57 16.21 4.15
N CYS A 62 -21.78 17.40 3.60
CA CYS A 62 -21.03 18.60 3.97
C CYS A 62 -21.50 19.14 5.34
N CYS A 63 -20.62 19.14 6.34
CA CYS A 63 -20.88 19.59 7.70
C CYS A 63 -20.30 21.00 7.96
N ARG A 64 -20.76 22.03 7.23
CA ARG A 64 -20.22 23.40 7.31
C ARG A 64 -20.15 24.00 8.71
N ALA A 65 -21.05 23.61 9.62
CA ALA A 65 -21.05 24.08 11.01
C ALA A 65 -19.79 23.63 11.79
N ASP A 66 -19.10 22.63 11.31
CA ASP A 66 -17.87 22.06 11.90
C ASP A 66 -16.60 22.57 11.21
N THR A 67 -16.70 23.58 10.34
CA THR A 67 -15.54 24.21 9.69
C THR A 67 -14.57 24.76 10.72
N VAL A 68 -13.27 24.51 10.50
CA VAL A 68 -12.19 25.08 11.31
C VAL A 68 -11.19 25.83 10.43
N THR A 69 -10.43 26.76 11.02
CA THR A 69 -9.40 27.51 10.29
C THR A 69 -8.04 26.88 10.53
N VAL A 70 -7.28 26.70 9.46
CA VAL A 70 -5.88 26.26 9.50
C VAL A 70 -5.00 27.40 9.00
N GLU A 71 -3.99 27.76 9.81
CA GLU A 71 -3.10 28.89 9.59
C GLU A 71 -1.70 28.39 9.20
N PHE A 72 -1.13 28.98 8.16
CA PHE A 72 0.26 28.88 7.72
C PHE A 72 0.93 30.25 7.87
N ALA A 73 2.22 30.35 7.63
CA ALA A 73 2.94 31.62 7.78
C ALA A 73 2.39 32.74 6.88
N ASP A 74 1.97 32.39 5.66
CA ASP A 74 1.53 33.34 4.61
C ASP A 74 0.08 33.11 4.16
N LEU A 75 -0.60 32.10 4.67
CA LEU A 75 -1.93 31.68 4.19
C LEU A 75 -2.80 31.20 5.35
N ALA A 76 -4.04 31.63 5.40
CA ALA A 76 -5.08 31.02 6.22
C ALA A 76 -6.15 30.39 5.32
N VAL A 77 -6.62 29.22 5.68
CA VAL A 77 -7.67 28.49 4.92
C VAL A 77 -8.74 27.97 5.86
N GLN A 78 -9.92 27.76 5.34
CA GLN A 78 -10.99 27.04 6.03
C GLN A 78 -10.94 25.57 5.64
N ALA A 79 -10.93 24.68 6.63
CA ALA A 79 -11.10 23.25 6.45
C ALA A 79 -12.58 22.91 6.62
N VAL A 80 -13.24 22.57 5.53
CA VAL A 80 -14.66 22.20 5.49
C VAL A 80 -14.78 20.69 5.52
N PRO A 81 -15.46 20.09 6.53
CA PRO A 81 -15.59 18.65 6.62
C PRO A 81 -16.73 18.08 5.79
N TYR A 82 -16.47 16.93 5.21
CA TYR A 82 -17.42 16.07 4.51
C TYR A 82 -17.42 14.70 5.17
N ASP A 83 -18.56 14.28 5.70
CA ASP A 83 -18.72 13.01 6.40
C ASP A 83 -19.23 11.93 5.44
N LEU A 84 -18.45 10.88 5.27
CA LEU A 84 -18.80 9.68 4.53
C LEU A 84 -19.19 8.58 5.54
N PRO A 85 -20.47 8.11 5.55
CA PRO A 85 -20.88 7.03 6.44
C PRO A 85 -20.27 5.69 6.01
N ILE A 86 -19.77 4.93 6.98
CA ILE A 86 -19.22 3.60 6.80
C ILE A 86 -20.11 2.60 7.58
N PRO A 87 -21.12 1.99 6.93
CA PRO A 87 -22.00 1.04 7.59
C PRO A 87 -21.28 -0.28 7.86
N GLY A 88 -21.47 -0.84 9.04
CA GLY A 88 -21.02 -2.17 9.40
C GLY A 88 -21.86 -3.28 8.74
N TYR A 89 -21.25 -4.43 8.49
CA TYR A 89 -21.95 -5.59 7.92
C TYR A 89 -22.74 -6.34 9.01
N GLY A 90 -24.06 -6.49 8.80
CA GLY A 90 -24.93 -7.22 9.71
C GLY A 90 -25.13 -6.54 11.07
N THR A 91 -24.93 -5.24 11.15
CA THR A 91 -25.10 -4.43 12.36
C THR A 91 -25.72 -3.07 12.02
N ALA A 92 -26.28 -2.38 13.01
CA ALA A 92 -26.80 -1.02 12.88
C ALA A 92 -25.70 0.05 13.11
N HIS A 93 -24.48 -0.35 13.44
CA HIS A 93 -23.38 0.59 13.65
C HIS A 93 -22.89 1.24 12.36
N ILE A 94 -22.64 2.54 12.41
CA ILE A 94 -22.12 3.36 11.31
C ILE A 94 -20.97 4.19 11.84
N SER A 95 -19.76 3.91 11.35
CA SER A 95 -18.58 4.75 11.57
C SER A 95 -18.53 5.91 10.58
N THR A 96 -17.71 6.91 10.84
CA THR A 96 -17.56 8.10 10.00
C THR A 96 -16.15 8.17 9.42
N LEU A 97 -16.06 8.41 8.11
CA LEU A 97 -14.83 8.90 7.48
C LEU A 97 -15.04 10.40 7.20
N ARG A 98 -14.38 11.26 8.00
CA ARG A 98 -14.40 12.72 7.82
C ARG A 98 -13.28 13.15 6.89
N LEU A 99 -13.64 13.75 5.77
CA LEU A 99 -12.73 14.23 4.74
C LEU A 99 -12.71 15.76 4.72
N TRP A 100 -11.53 16.35 4.77
CA TRP A 100 -11.34 17.80 4.79
C TRP A 100 -11.11 18.35 3.39
N GLU A 101 -11.92 19.35 3.01
CA GLU A 101 -11.72 20.17 1.82
C GLU A 101 -11.19 21.54 2.22
N SER A 102 -10.12 22.00 1.58
CA SER A 102 -9.57 23.33 1.80
C SER A 102 -10.27 24.35 0.91
N VAL A 103 -10.80 25.39 1.53
CA VAL A 103 -11.40 26.54 0.84
C VAL A 103 -10.80 27.85 1.35
N PRO A 104 -10.77 28.92 0.55
CA PRO A 104 -10.21 30.19 0.98
C PRO A 104 -11.07 30.84 2.07
N VAL A 105 -10.45 31.63 2.95
CA VAL A 105 -11.17 32.49 3.91
C VAL A 105 -11.91 33.59 3.13
N GLU A 106 -11.21 34.23 2.19
CA GLU A 106 -11.79 35.21 1.26
C GLU A 106 -11.72 34.67 -0.16
N PRO A 107 -12.86 34.25 -0.73
CA PRO A 107 -12.86 33.50 -1.99
C PRO A 107 -12.54 34.35 -3.23
N PHE A 108 -12.65 35.68 -3.14
CA PHE A 108 -12.56 36.56 -4.31
C PHE A 108 -12.17 37.99 -3.92
N ASP A 109 -11.09 38.50 -4.48
CA ASP A 109 -10.67 39.89 -4.33
C ASP A 109 -11.35 40.75 -5.43
N PHE A 110 -12.46 41.40 -5.04
CA PHE A 110 -13.23 42.23 -5.96
C PHE A 110 -12.47 43.49 -6.41
N ASP A 111 -11.62 44.05 -5.58
CA ASP A 111 -10.81 45.22 -5.91
C ASP A 111 -9.74 44.93 -6.94
N ALA A 112 -9.04 43.78 -6.78
CA ALA A 112 -8.11 43.28 -7.80
C ALA A 112 -8.84 43.04 -9.13
N PHE A 113 -10.00 42.42 -9.09
CA PHE A 113 -10.83 42.19 -10.29
C PHE A 113 -11.19 43.50 -11.02
N ASN A 114 -11.61 44.50 -10.26
CA ASN A 114 -11.95 45.82 -10.81
C ASN A 114 -10.74 46.55 -11.40
N ARG A 115 -9.54 46.29 -10.90
CA ARG A 115 -8.29 46.79 -11.48
C ARG A 115 -7.82 45.96 -12.69
N GLN A 116 -8.60 44.99 -13.15
CA GLN A 116 -8.31 44.08 -14.24
C GLN A 116 -7.12 43.13 -13.95
N ASP A 117 -6.75 42.94 -12.68
CA ASP A 117 -5.83 41.92 -12.25
C ASP A 117 -6.61 40.65 -11.88
N TYR A 118 -7.01 39.91 -12.89
CA TYR A 118 -7.82 38.71 -12.74
C TYR A 118 -7.08 37.58 -12.05
N SER A 119 -5.74 37.52 -12.20
CA SER A 119 -4.90 36.52 -11.53
C SER A 119 -4.83 36.77 -10.03
N ALA A 120 -4.61 38.01 -9.59
CA ALA A 120 -4.63 38.38 -8.19
C ALA A 120 -6.01 38.17 -7.56
N ALA A 121 -7.09 38.46 -8.31
CA ALA A 121 -8.46 38.31 -7.84
C ALA A 121 -8.82 36.88 -7.38
N VAL A 122 -8.15 35.85 -7.88
CA VAL A 122 -8.38 34.43 -7.54
C VAL A 122 -7.16 33.76 -6.86
N ALA A 123 -6.11 34.49 -6.54
CA ALA A 123 -4.86 33.94 -6.04
C ALA A 123 -5.05 33.16 -4.72
N GLN A 124 -5.76 33.74 -3.73
CA GLN A 124 -6.05 33.08 -2.44
C GLN A 124 -6.89 31.81 -2.64
N ARG A 125 -7.87 31.87 -3.54
CA ARG A 125 -8.67 30.71 -3.88
C ARG A 125 -7.82 29.59 -4.46
N THR A 126 -6.93 29.91 -5.41
CA THR A 126 -6.06 28.94 -6.03
C THR A 126 -5.10 28.31 -5.02
N ALA A 127 -4.51 29.12 -4.14
CA ALA A 127 -3.63 28.64 -3.08
C ALA A 127 -4.36 27.68 -2.12
N ALA A 128 -5.55 28.03 -1.66
CA ALA A 128 -6.37 27.19 -0.78
C ALA A 128 -6.76 25.86 -1.46
N GLU A 129 -7.33 25.93 -2.67
CA GLU A 129 -7.79 24.76 -3.40
C GLU A 129 -6.66 23.80 -3.73
N ASN A 130 -5.43 24.27 -3.95
CA ASN A 130 -4.27 23.43 -4.24
C ASN A 130 -3.93 22.45 -3.09
N LEU A 131 -4.27 22.78 -1.83
CA LEU A 131 -4.04 21.89 -0.68
C LEU A 131 -4.80 20.57 -0.79
N THR A 132 -5.98 20.59 -1.42
CA THR A 132 -6.81 19.37 -1.59
C THR A 132 -7.10 19.06 -3.06
N ARG A 133 -6.31 19.62 -4.00
CA ARG A 133 -6.57 19.43 -5.42
C ARG A 133 -6.14 18.07 -5.93
N VAL A 134 -4.90 17.65 -5.63
CA VAL A 134 -4.30 16.41 -6.17
C VAL A 134 -3.64 15.60 -5.06
N LEU A 135 -3.91 14.29 -5.07
CA LEU A 135 -3.26 13.31 -4.21
C LEU A 135 -1.81 13.07 -4.69
N TYR A 136 -0.83 13.19 -3.80
CA TYR A 136 0.61 13.02 -4.06
C TYR A 136 1.14 13.95 -5.18
N PRO A 137 1.24 15.26 -4.91
CA PRO A 137 1.88 16.18 -5.84
C PRO A 137 3.36 15.80 -6.04
N ASN A 138 3.88 16.10 -7.22
CA ASN A 138 5.31 15.93 -7.51
C ASN A 138 6.13 16.88 -6.63
N ASP A 139 7.11 16.35 -5.90
CA ASP A 139 7.97 17.05 -4.95
C ASP A 139 9.46 17.08 -5.35
N THR A 140 9.74 16.92 -6.63
CA THR A 140 11.10 17.01 -7.17
C THR A 140 11.66 18.44 -7.13
N LYS A 141 10.78 19.46 -6.95
CA LYS A 141 11.12 20.87 -6.76
C LYS A 141 10.65 21.36 -5.40
N GLU A 142 11.22 22.49 -4.94
CA GLU A 142 10.88 23.07 -3.63
C GLU A 142 9.39 23.37 -3.48
N ASP A 143 8.71 23.95 -4.49
CA ASP A 143 7.26 24.22 -4.42
C ASP A 143 6.43 22.96 -4.13
N GLY A 144 6.85 21.83 -4.67
CA GLY A 144 6.19 20.55 -4.40
C GLY A 144 6.40 20.07 -2.97
N LYS A 145 7.58 20.31 -2.38
CA LYS A 145 7.86 19.99 -0.98
C LYS A 145 7.04 20.88 -0.05
N HIS A 146 6.96 22.19 -0.33
CA HIS A 146 6.09 23.13 0.38
C HIS A 146 4.63 22.66 0.37
N LEU A 147 4.11 22.31 -0.81
CA LEU A 147 2.73 21.84 -0.94
C LEU A 147 2.49 20.55 -0.15
N ARG A 148 3.39 19.56 -0.20
CA ARG A 148 3.27 18.32 0.59
C ARG A 148 3.27 18.58 2.09
N LEU A 149 4.16 19.44 2.57
CA LEU A 149 4.20 19.82 3.98
C LEU A 149 2.89 20.48 4.42
N ARG A 150 2.38 21.42 3.61
CA ARG A 150 1.10 22.08 3.85
C ARG A 150 -0.07 21.08 3.87
N GLN A 151 -0.13 20.12 2.94
CA GLN A 151 -1.17 19.08 2.91
C GLN A 151 -1.16 18.23 4.19
N GLN A 152 0.02 17.80 4.65
CA GLN A 152 0.16 17.01 5.88
C GLN A 152 -0.29 17.81 7.10
N TYR A 153 0.18 19.04 7.25
CA TYR A 153 -0.22 19.89 8.38
C TYR A 153 -1.72 20.24 8.34
N PHE A 154 -2.26 20.53 7.16
CA PHE A 154 -3.69 20.81 6.98
C PHE A 154 -4.55 19.65 7.51
N LEU A 155 -4.23 18.41 7.12
CA LEU A 155 -4.91 17.22 7.65
C LEU A 155 -4.83 17.13 9.17
N CYS A 156 -3.62 17.28 9.72
CA CYS A 156 -3.38 17.13 11.16
C CYS A 156 -4.11 18.20 11.95
N SER A 157 -3.96 19.48 11.57
CA SER A 157 -4.53 20.61 12.30
C SER A 157 -6.05 20.60 12.25
N ALA A 158 -6.66 20.38 11.06
CA ALA A 158 -8.12 20.32 10.93
C ALA A 158 -8.72 19.19 11.78
N SER A 159 -8.11 17.99 11.72
CA SER A 159 -8.60 16.82 12.44
C SER A 159 -8.47 16.97 13.95
N LEU A 160 -7.35 17.51 14.45
CA LEU A 160 -7.14 17.68 15.88
C LEU A 160 -7.96 18.81 16.48
N GLN A 161 -8.18 19.90 15.75
CA GLN A 161 -9.08 20.96 16.18
C GLN A 161 -10.51 20.43 16.34
N ASP A 162 -11.00 19.64 15.37
CA ASP A 162 -12.33 19.03 15.43
C ASP A 162 -12.44 18.03 16.59
N LEU A 163 -11.46 17.12 16.71
CA LEU A 163 -11.42 16.12 17.77
C LEU A 163 -11.43 16.77 19.16
N LEU A 164 -10.54 17.75 19.40
CA LEU A 164 -10.44 18.43 20.68
C LEU A 164 -11.71 19.21 20.98
N ARG A 165 -12.29 19.91 20.01
CA ARG A 165 -13.57 20.63 20.13
C ARG A 165 -14.71 19.67 20.50
N ARG A 166 -14.82 18.51 19.84
CA ARG A 166 -15.82 17.47 20.14
C ARG A 166 -15.63 16.92 21.56
N TYR A 167 -14.41 16.59 21.92
CA TYR A 167 -14.07 16.09 23.26
C TYR A 167 -14.45 17.09 24.36
N LEU A 168 -14.06 18.35 24.24
CA LEU A 168 -14.32 19.37 25.27
C LEU A 168 -15.78 19.79 25.38
N ARG A 169 -16.63 19.46 24.40
CA ARG A 169 -18.10 19.64 24.50
C ARG A 169 -18.76 18.58 25.39
N THR A 170 -18.08 17.47 25.68
CA THR A 170 -18.60 16.43 26.56
C THR A 170 -18.48 16.92 28.01
N PRO A 171 -19.58 16.91 28.79
CA PRO A 171 -19.55 17.39 30.18
C PRO A 171 -18.53 16.64 31.03
N GLY A 172 -17.69 17.39 31.77
CA GLY A 172 -16.65 16.85 32.63
C GLY A 172 -15.33 16.51 31.94
N SER A 173 -15.21 16.74 30.63
CA SER A 173 -13.96 16.57 29.88
C SER A 173 -12.99 17.69 30.22
N VAL A 174 -11.74 17.32 30.46
CA VAL A 174 -10.62 18.24 30.68
C VAL A 174 -9.44 17.83 29.81
N PRO A 175 -8.63 18.77 29.31
CA PRO A 175 -7.54 18.47 28.36
C PRO A 175 -6.56 17.39 28.85
N GLU A 176 -6.28 17.36 30.17
CA GLU A 176 -5.35 16.43 30.81
C GLU A 176 -5.81 14.97 30.75
N LYS A 177 -7.09 14.73 30.55
CA LYS A 177 -7.69 13.37 30.46
C LYS A 177 -7.94 12.92 29.02
N LEU A 178 -7.51 13.67 28.02
CA LEU A 178 -7.76 13.32 26.62
C LEU A 178 -7.24 11.91 26.29
N GLY A 179 -6.07 11.52 26.79
CA GLY A 179 -5.46 10.21 26.55
C GLY A 179 -6.24 9.02 27.11
N THR A 180 -7.16 9.24 28.08
CA THR A 180 -8.06 8.20 28.59
C THR A 180 -9.31 8.00 27.74
N ALA A 181 -9.62 8.93 26.84
CA ALA A 181 -10.82 8.94 26.03
C ALA A 181 -10.55 8.74 24.53
N VAL A 182 -9.33 9.01 24.07
CA VAL A 182 -8.97 9.05 22.66
C VAL A 182 -7.67 8.33 22.41
N ALA A 183 -7.65 7.44 21.41
CA ALA A 183 -6.43 6.90 20.82
C ALA A 183 -6.38 7.29 19.33
N ILE A 184 -5.25 7.82 18.87
CA ILE A 184 -5.03 8.22 17.47
C ILE A 184 -3.96 7.33 16.88
N GLN A 185 -4.33 6.55 15.86
CA GLN A 185 -3.40 5.75 15.08
C GLN A 185 -2.84 6.56 13.91
N LEU A 186 -1.57 6.88 13.97
CA LEU A 186 -0.85 7.53 12.87
C LEU A 186 -0.48 6.48 11.82
N ASN A 187 -0.97 6.67 10.62
CA ASN A 187 -0.80 5.74 9.51
C ASN A 187 0.38 6.19 8.64
N ASP A 188 1.57 5.65 8.93
CA ASP A 188 2.88 6.06 8.41
C ASP A 188 3.36 7.43 8.93
N THR A 189 4.42 7.99 8.34
CA THR A 189 5.06 9.24 8.76
C THR A 189 4.29 10.49 8.34
N HIS A 190 3.43 10.41 7.33
CA HIS A 190 2.70 11.55 6.78
C HIS A 190 1.88 12.35 7.81
N PRO A 191 1.17 11.73 8.80
CA PRO A 191 0.41 12.46 9.80
C PRO A 191 1.19 12.76 11.10
N VAL A 192 2.50 12.56 11.16
CA VAL A 192 3.28 12.73 12.41
C VAL A 192 3.32 14.17 12.90
N LEU A 193 3.10 15.16 12.01
CA LEU A 193 2.89 16.56 12.41
C LEU A 193 1.69 16.75 13.37
N ALA A 194 0.83 15.76 13.50
CA ALA A 194 -0.23 15.72 14.51
C ALA A 194 0.34 15.81 15.95
N ILE A 195 1.53 15.28 16.19
CA ILE A 195 2.17 15.30 17.52
C ILE A 195 2.41 16.74 17.99
N PRO A 196 3.23 17.55 17.31
CA PRO A 196 3.46 18.92 17.74
C PRO A 196 2.18 19.78 17.64
N GLU A 197 1.29 19.49 16.70
CA GLU A 197 0.02 20.23 16.58
C GLU A 197 -0.90 19.99 17.79
N LEU A 198 -1.07 18.74 18.25
CA LEU A 198 -1.84 18.46 19.46
C LEU A 198 -1.25 19.20 20.67
N ILE A 199 0.07 19.14 20.84
CA ILE A 199 0.77 19.84 21.94
C ILE A 199 0.49 21.35 21.83
N ARG A 200 0.62 21.96 20.65
CA ARG A 200 0.30 23.37 20.42
C ARG A 200 -1.14 23.72 20.82
N LEU A 201 -2.09 22.88 20.47
CA LEU A 201 -3.50 23.08 20.82
C LEU A 201 -3.74 22.95 22.34
N LEU A 202 -3.08 22.01 23.01
CA LEU A 202 -3.17 21.83 24.46
C LEU A 202 -2.51 22.99 25.22
N LEU A 203 -1.40 23.53 24.71
CA LEU A 203 -0.79 24.76 25.25
C LEU A 203 -1.77 25.96 25.17
N LYS A 204 -2.54 26.07 24.07
CA LYS A 204 -3.60 27.09 23.95
C LYS A 204 -4.76 26.88 24.94
N GLN A 205 -4.92 25.65 25.49
CA GLN A 205 -5.85 25.38 26.61
C GLN A 205 -5.24 25.67 27.99
N GLY A 206 -4.01 26.18 28.07
CA GLY A 206 -3.34 26.56 29.31
C GLY A 206 -2.49 25.47 29.97
N MET A 207 -2.26 24.35 29.33
CA MET A 207 -1.37 23.30 29.83
C MET A 207 0.10 23.70 29.73
N THR A 208 0.96 23.12 30.59
CA THR A 208 2.41 23.21 30.42
C THR A 208 2.90 22.31 29.28
N LEU A 209 4.11 22.55 28.78
CA LEU A 209 4.68 21.77 27.70
C LEU A 209 4.86 20.28 28.08
N GLU A 210 5.34 20.02 29.31
CA GLU A 210 5.55 18.68 29.84
C GLU A 210 4.22 17.92 30.00
N ALA A 211 3.18 18.59 30.49
CA ALA A 211 1.84 17.99 30.64
C ALA A 211 1.23 17.70 29.28
N ALA A 212 1.35 18.62 28.32
CA ALA A 212 0.84 18.42 26.96
C ALA A 212 1.60 17.28 26.23
N LEU A 213 2.92 17.15 26.40
CA LEU A 213 3.70 16.03 25.91
C LEU A 213 3.25 14.71 26.55
N GLY A 214 2.97 14.70 27.87
CA GLY A 214 2.43 13.54 28.56
C GLY A 214 1.12 13.04 27.93
N VAL A 215 0.17 13.95 27.69
CA VAL A 215 -1.09 13.65 27.00
C VAL A 215 -0.83 13.14 25.57
N ALA A 216 0.07 13.75 24.82
CA ALA A 216 0.41 13.29 23.47
C ALA A 216 0.96 11.85 23.48
N LYS A 217 1.79 11.47 24.45
CA LYS A 217 2.29 10.10 24.62
C LYS A 217 1.18 9.08 24.91
N GLU A 218 0.11 9.50 25.58
CA GLU A 218 -1.06 8.66 25.83
C GLU A 218 -2.00 8.57 24.63
N VAL A 219 -2.10 9.60 23.79
CA VAL A 219 -3.03 9.69 22.67
C VAL A 219 -2.50 8.97 21.43
N PHE A 220 -1.22 9.14 21.07
CA PHE A 220 -0.71 8.69 19.79
C PHE A 220 -0.16 7.28 19.78
N ARG A 221 -0.39 6.61 18.65
CA ARG A 221 0.14 5.30 18.24
C ARG A 221 0.64 5.42 16.81
N TYR A 222 1.68 4.66 16.45
CA TYR A 222 2.32 4.77 15.14
C TYR A 222 2.42 3.42 14.44
N THR A 223 1.92 3.34 13.21
CA THR A 223 2.16 2.22 12.30
C THR A 223 3.20 2.60 11.27
N ASN A 224 4.29 1.86 11.20
CA ASN A 224 5.30 1.98 10.14
C ASN A 224 4.94 1.05 8.96
N HIS A 225 4.97 1.57 7.73
CA HIS A 225 4.66 0.81 6.52
C HIS A 225 5.84 0.65 5.57
N THR A 226 7.04 1.08 5.94
CA THR A 226 8.22 1.04 5.07
C THR A 226 9.43 0.45 5.77
N VAL A 227 10.28 -0.22 4.97
CA VAL A 227 11.61 -0.67 5.40
C VAL A 227 12.73 0.08 4.68
N MET A 228 12.39 0.90 3.68
CA MET A 228 13.35 1.57 2.81
C MET A 228 13.78 2.90 3.42
N PRO A 229 15.09 3.11 3.66
CA PRO A 229 15.59 4.35 4.29
C PRO A 229 15.18 5.62 3.54
N GLU A 230 15.14 5.58 2.21
CA GLU A 230 14.73 6.70 1.36
C GLU A 230 13.25 7.08 1.49
N ALA A 231 12.42 6.18 2.02
CA ALA A 231 11.01 6.42 2.28
C ALA A 231 10.75 6.89 3.73
N MET A 232 11.76 6.95 4.58
CA MET A 232 11.68 7.50 5.93
C MET A 232 11.72 9.02 5.86
N GLU A 233 10.55 9.64 6.00
CA GLU A 233 10.35 11.07 5.78
C GLU A 233 11.08 11.93 6.80
N SER A 234 11.74 12.98 6.32
CA SER A 234 12.34 14.04 7.16
C SER A 234 12.12 15.39 6.49
N TRP A 235 11.94 16.43 7.29
CA TRP A 235 11.78 17.81 6.83
C TRP A 235 12.93 18.68 7.26
N ASP A 236 13.36 19.55 6.37
CA ASP A 236 14.30 20.60 6.69
C ASP A 236 13.65 21.56 7.69
N LEU A 237 14.36 21.89 8.78
CA LEU A 237 13.83 22.77 9.84
C LEU A 237 13.60 24.20 9.32
N ALA A 238 14.42 24.68 8.37
CA ALA A 238 14.25 26.00 7.78
C ALA A 238 13.00 26.04 6.89
N LEU A 239 12.75 24.99 6.08
CA LEU A 239 11.50 24.83 5.32
C LEU A 239 10.30 24.81 6.27
N LEU A 240 10.37 24.00 7.32
CA LEU A 240 9.29 23.92 8.31
C LEU A 240 9.04 25.28 8.99
N ALA A 241 10.10 26.02 9.35
CA ALA A 241 9.99 27.33 9.96
C ALA A 241 9.40 28.40 9.02
N SER A 242 9.66 28.29 7.70
CA SER A 242 9.06 29.20 6.72
C SER A 242 7.56 29.00 6.54
N GLU A 243 7.06 27.77 6.73
CA GLU A 243 5.64 27.41 6.57
C GLU A 243 4.87 27.44 7.88
N LEU A 244 5.49 26.95 8.97
CA LEU A 244 4.86 26.64 10.24
C LEU A 244 5.76 27.12 11.42
N PRO A 245 5.97 28.43 11.58
CA PRO A 245 6.95 28.95 12.54
C PRO A 245 6.66 28.56 14.00
N GLU A 246 5.40 28.47 14.41
CA GLU A 246 5.04 28.00 15.76
C GLU A 246 5.42 26.53 15.98
N ILE A 247 5.17 25.67 14.99
CA ILE A 247 5.51 24.25 15.04
C ILE A 247 7.02 24.05 15.06
N ALA A 248 7.77 24.78 14.23
CA ALA A 248 9.23 24.70 14.21
C ALA A 248 9.84 25.09 15.57
N ARG A 249 9.36 26.18 16.18
CA ARG A 249 9.80 26.59 17.51
C ARG A 249 9.45 25.52 18.57
N LEU A 250 8.25 24.97 18.52
CA LEU A 250 7.80 23.92 19.45
C LEU A 250 8.67 22.66 19.31
N LEU A 251 9.02 22.26 18.09
CA LEU A 251 9.90 21.11 17.86
C LEU A 251 11.29 21.30 18.48
N CYS A 252 11.84 22.53 18.46
CA CYS A 252 13.09 22.82 19.19
C CYS A 252 12.93 22.66 20.72
N GLN A 253 11.81 23.10 21.29
CA GLN A 253 11.53 22.92 22.72
C GLN A 253 11.30 21.43 23.08
N LEU A 254 10.65 20.67 22.20
CA LEU A 254 10.47 19.22 22.36
C LEU A 254 11.80 18.47 22.30
N ASP A 255 12.73 18.95 21.48
CA ASP A 255 14.07 18.37 21.38
C ASP A 255 14.87 18.54 22.70
N ASP A 256 14.73 19.68 23.39
CA ASP A 256 15.31 19.88 24.72
C ASP A 256 14.72 18.86 25.72
N LEU A 257 13.40 18.63 25.69
CA LEU A 257 12.75 17.63 26.55
C LEU A 257 13.19 16.19 26.20
N PHE A 258 13.37 15.89 24.92
CA PHE A 258 13.92 14.60 24.49
C PHE A 258 15.32 14.37 25.08
N CYS A 259 16.22 15.35 24.96
CA CYS A 259 17.57 15.26 25.51
C CYS A 259 17.55 15.05 27.02
N ALA A 260 16.72 15.80 27.75
CA ALA A 260 16.57 15.67 29.21
C ALA A 260 16.02 14.26 29.58
N GLU A 261 15.04 13.72 28.85
CA GLU A 261 14.51 12.39 29.09
C GLU A 261 15.56 11.29 28.86
N MET A 262 16.34 11.37 27.77
CA MET A 262 17.41 10.41 27.49
C MET A 262 18.50 10.41 28.55
N GLN A 263 18.88 11.59 29.06
CA GLN A 263 19.82 11.72 30.17
C GLN A 263 19.25 11.12 31.46
N ALA A 264 17.98 11.40 31.76
CA ALA A 264 17.32 10.85 32.96
C ALA A 264 17.19 9.32 32.91
N LEU A 265 17.01 8.74 31.73
CA LEU A 265 17.02 7.29 31.51
C LEU A 265 18.41 6.66 31.60
N GLY A 266 19.49 7.46 31.68
CA GLY A 266 20.87 6.98 31.66
C GLY A 266 21.23 6.28 30.33
N ALA A 267 20.56 6.65 29.24
CA ALA A 267 20.79 6.07 27.94
C ALA A 267 22.19 6.43 27.40
N GLU A 268 22.85 5.50 26.71
CA GLU A 268 24.15 5.75 26.09
C GLU A 268 24.06 6.92 25.09
N GLU A 269 24.93 7.91 25.23
CA GLU A 269 24.89 9.15 24.44
C GLU A 269 24.97 8.86 22.93
N ARG A 270 25.87 7.95 22.52
CA ARG A 270 26.00 7.53 21.11
C ARG A 270 24.71 6.91 20.55
N LEU A 271 23.93 6.24 21.39
CA LEU A 271 22.70 5.57 20.98
C LEU A 271 21.61 6.60 20.69
N TRP A 272 21.30 7.46 21.67
CA TRP A 272 20.17 8.39 21.48
C TRP A 272 20.47 9.55 20.53
N HIS A 273 21.76 9.94 20.35
CA HIS A 273 22.11 10.94 19.34
C HIS A 273 21.74 10.48 17.91
N ARG A 274 21.82 9.18 17.60
CA ARG A 274 21.45 8.66 16.28
C ARG A 274 19.95 8.73 16.00
N VAL A 275 19.13 8.69 17.04
CA VAL A 275 17.66 8.68 16.94
C VAL A 275 17.02 9.97 17.45
N ARG A 276 17.83 10.98 17.78
CA ARG A 276 17.34 12.31 18.17
C ARG A 276 16.43 12.85 17.05
N PRO A 277 15.16 13.20 17.35
CA PRO A 277 14.23 13.63 16.33
C PRO A 277 14.70 14.85 15.54
N LEU A 278 15.33 15.81 16.20
CA LEU A 278 15.92 17.00 15.56
C LEU A 278 17.46 16.87 15.53
N ARG A 279 18.02 16.59 14.35
CA ARG A 279 19.46 16.51 14.13
C ARG A 279 19.81 16.98 12.72
N ASP A 280 21.03 17.44 12.53
CA ASP A 280 21.55 17.90 11.23
C ASP A 280 20.65 18.94 10.52
N GLY A 281 19.97 19.80 11.29
CA GLY A 281 19.04 20.80 10.76
C GLY A 281 17.74 20.23 10.19
N ARG A 282 17.43 18.96 10.47
CA ARG A 282 16.23 18.26 9.99
C ARG A 282 15.45 17.63 11.13
N ILE A 283 14.13 17.56 10.97
CA ILE A 283 13.25 16.76 11.82
C ILE A 283 12.96 15.42 11.13
N TYR A 284 13.24 14.33 11.83
CA TYR A 284 13.00 12.96 11.39
C TYR A 284 11.68 12.45 11.95
N MET A 285 10.71 12.28 11.07
CA MET A 285 9.32 12.05 11.49
C MET A 285 9.12 10.70 12.16
N ALA A 286 9.78 9.65 11.68
CA ALA A 286 9.71 8.33 12.32
C ALA A 286 10.33 8.33 13.72
N ASP A 287 11.44 9.08 13.94
CA ASP A 287 12.08 9.17 15.24
C ASP A 287 11.20 9.97 16.22
N LEU A 288 10.56 11.05 15.76
CA LEU A 288 9.59 11.80 16.56
C LEU A 288 8.39 10.88 16.95
N ALA A 289 7.88 10.10 16.03
CA ALA A 289 6.81 9.15 16.31
C ALA A 289 7.25 8.04 17.26
N CYS A 290 8.44 7.47 17.07
CA CYS A 290 9.00 6.45 17.97
C CYS A 290 9.21 6.97 19.40
N TRP A 291 9.56 8.23 19.56
CA TRP A 291 9.69 8.84 20.89
C TRP A 291 8.35 9.04 21.57
N VAL A 292 7.41 9.71 20.88
CA VAL A 292 6.17 10.19 21.51
C VAL A 292 5.08 9.12 21.54
N CYS A 293 4.89 8.33 20.47
CA CYS A 293 3.79 7.35 20.44
C CYS A 293 3.93 6.27 21.51
N GLY A 294 2.84 5.91 22.15
CA GLY A 294 2.83 4.87 23.18
C GLY A 294 3.22 3.50 22.65
N TYR A 295 2.80 3.17 21.43
CA TYR A 295 3.17 1.96 20.70
C TYR A 295 3.56 2.27 19.26
N VAL A 296 4.46 1.46 18.73
CA VAL A 296 4.89 1.44 17.33
C VAL A 296 4.63 0.04 16.79
N ASN A 297 4.04 -0.12 15.62
CA ASN A 297 3.90 -1.45 15.05
C ASN A 297 4.37 -1.55 13.61
N GLY A 298 4.94 -2.73 13.29
CA GLY A 298 5.09 -3.21 11.93
C GLY A 298 3.80 -3.90 11.45
N VAL A 299 3.78 -4.26 10.16
CA VAL A 299 2.57 -4.71 9.44
C VAL A 299 2.64 -6.13 8.91
N ALA A 300 3.71 -6.85 9.25
CA ALA A 300 3.92 -8.29 9.06
C ALA A 300 5.01 -8.76 10.03
N ALA A 301 5.08 -10.07 10.33
CA ALA A 301 6.05 -10.61 11.26
C ALA A 301 7.48 -10.32 10.84
N LEU A 302 7.84 -10.61 9.59
CA LEU A 302 9.17 -10.33 9.02
C LEU A 302 9.46 -8.81 9.04
N HIS A 303 8.50 -7.99 8.67
CA HIS A 303 8.65 -6.53 8.71
C HIS A 303 9.00 -6.04 10.11
N THR A 304 8.25 -6.49 11.11
CA THR A 304 8.49 -6.12 12.51
C THR A 304 9.87 -6.53 12.99
N GLU A 305 10.35 -7.71 12.57
CA GLU A 305 11.69 -8.17 12.88
C GLU A 305 12.76 -7.30 12.21
N ILE A 306 12.56 -6.90 10.95
CA ILE A 306 13.44 -5.96 10.25
C ILE A 306 13.44 -4.60 10.96
N LEU A 307 12.27 -4.10 11.39
CA LEU A 307 12.20 -2.86 12.16
C LEU A 307 13.04 -2.97 13.44
N ARG A 308 12.87 -4.01 14.23
CA ARG A 308 13.58 -4.21 15.49
C ARG A 308 15.09 -4.38 15.32
N ARG A 309 15.54 -5.11 14.28
CA ARG A 309 16.95 -5.46 14.10
C ARG A 309 17.73 -4.47 13.25
N ARG A 310 17.07 -3.71 12.36
CA ARG A 310 17.73 -2.85 11.37
C ARG A 310 17.24 -1.41 11.42
N VAL A 311 15.99 -1.16 11.04
CA VAL A 311 15.48 0.20 10.77
C VAL A 311 15.31 1.01 12.05
N LEU A 312 14.70 0.43 13.09
CA LEU A 312 14.44 1.04 14.38
C LEU A 312 15.22 0.34 15.52
N ARG A 313 16.38 -0.24 15.17
CA ARG A 313 17.19 -1.01 16.11
C ARG A 313 17.53 -0.22 17.39
N ASP A 314 17.90 1.02 17.25
CA ASP A 314 18.32 1.84 18.37
C ASP A 314 17.09 2.18 19.26
N TRP A 315 15.92 2.37 18.68
CA TRP A 315 14.65 2.49 19.41
C TRP A 315 14.25 1.19 20.12
N ALA A 316 14.48 0.03 19.51
CA ALA A 316 14.23 -1.26 20.13
C ALA A 316 15.17 -1.53 21.32
N GLN A 317 16.37 -0.93 21.34
CA GLN A 317 17.28 -0.99 22.49
C GLN A 317 16.82 -0.03 23.61
N LEU A 318 16.35 1.18 23.26
CA LEU A 318 15.85 2.15 24.24
C LEU A 318 14.52 1.72 24.87
N TYR A 319 13.63 1.14 24.07
CA TYR A 319 12.29 0.73 24.48
C TYR A 319 11.93 -0.66 23.90
N PRO A 320 12.39 -1.77 24.51
CA PRO A 320 12.29 -3.12 23.97
C PRO A 320 10.85 -3.58 23.68
N ASP A 321 9.89 -3.16 24.50
CA ASP A 321 8.50 -3.58 24.44
C ASP A 321 7.61 -2.67 23.58
N LYS A 322 8.18 -1.59 23.01
CA LYS A 322 7.40 -0.57 22.30
C LYS A 322 7.01 -0.98 20.88
N ILE A 323 7.85 -1.80 20.21
CA ILE A 323 7.65 -2.19 18.82
C ILE A 323 6.91 -3.52 18.77
N LEU A 324 5.69 -3.51 18.24
CA LEU A 324 4.79 -4.67 18.16
C LEU A 324 4.57 -5.10 16.71
N ASN A 325 4.06 -6.31 16.50
CA ASN A 325 3.56 -6.75 15.20
C ASN A 325 2.04 -6.67 15.15
N ARG A 326 1.50 -6.10 14.06
CA ARG A 326 0.09 -6.23 13.68
C ARG A 326 0.04 -6.54 12.20
N THR A 327 0.00 -7.83 11.89
CA THR A 327 -0.07 -8.28 10.49
C THR A 327 -1.31 -7.73 9.84
N ASN A 328 -1.12 -7.09 8.69
CA ASN A 328 -2.21 -6.51 7.90
C ASN A 328 -3.30 -7.54 7.58
N GLY A 329 -4.47 -7.04 7.28
CA GLY A 329 -5.60 -7.82 6.82
C GLY A 329 -6.36 -7.13 5.70
N ILE A 330 -7.29 -7.85 5.13
CA ILE A 330 -8.18 -7.41 4.06
C ILE A 330 -9.63 -7.68 4.46
N THR A 331 -10.58 -6.87 3.98
CA THR A 331 -12.00 -7.16 4.17
C THR A 331 -12.45 -8.25 3.21
N GLN A 332 -12.85 -9.39 3.77
CA GLN A 332 -13.43 -10.50 3.02
C GLN A 332 -14.79 -10.14 2.39
N ARG A 333 -15.48 -9.16 2.94
CA ARG A 333 -16.75 -8.66 2.41
C ARG A 333 -16.61 -8.15 0.98
N ARG A 334 -15.62 -7.29 0.71
CA ARG A 334 -15.32 -6.81 -0.62
C ARG A 334 -14.57 -7.85 -1.46
N PHE A 335 -13.47 -8.41 -0.92
CA PHE A 335 -12.50 -9.18 -1.71
C PHE A 335 -12.81 -10.67 -1.81
N LEU A 336 -13.96 -11.13 -1.29
CA LEU A 336 -14.51 -12.46 -1.53
C LEU A 336 -16.03 -12.41 -1.71
N ALA A 337 -16.78 -11.96 -0.69
CA ALA A 337 -18.23 -12.03 -0.72
C ALA A 337 -18.86 -11.25 -1.89
N LEU A 338 -18.34 -10.04 -2.17
CA LEU A 338 -18.81 -9.17 -3.26
C LEU A 338 -18.19 -9.54 -4.61
N CYS A 339 -16.85 -9.61 -4.68
CA CYS A 339 -16.18 -9.72 -5.98
C CYS A 339 -16.23 -11.15 -6.59
N ASN A 340 -16.45 -12.18 -5.75
CA ASN A 340 -16.47 -13.59 -6.18
C ASN A 340 -17.75 -14.31 -5.74
N PRO A 341 -18.93 -13.96 -6.29
CA PRO A 341 -20.21 -14.53 -5.88
C PRO A 341 -20.29 -16.03 -6.07
N SER A 342 -19.67 -16.59 -7.12
CA SER A 342 -19.68 -18.02 -7.38
C SER A 342 -18.95 -18.82 -6.30
N LEU A 343 -17.74 -18.35 -5.90
CA LEU A 343 -17.00 -18.97 -4.79
C LEU A 343 -17.72 -18.74 -3.45
N SER A 344 -18.24 -17.55 -3.21
CA SER A 344 -19.04 -17.23 -2.04
C SER A 344 -20.22 -18.16 -1.85
N ALA A 345 -20.95 -18.49 -2.94
CA ALA A 345 -22.05 -19.46 -2.92
C ALA A 345 -21.56 -20.88 -2.59
N LEU A 346 -20.46 -21.33 -3.19
CA LEU A 346 -19.86 -22.65 -2.92
C LEU A 346 -19.47 -22.78 -1.44
N LEU A 347 -18.77 -21.77 -0.88
CA LEU A 347 -18.32 -21.77 0.51
C LEU A 347 -19.52 -21.78 1.47
N THR A 348 -20.52 -20.92 1.23
CA THR A 348 -21.73 -20.84 2.04
C THR A 348 -22.48 -22.18 2.03
N HIS A 349 -22.61 -22.81 0.87
CA HIS A 349 -23.23 -24.12 0.75
C HIS A 349 -22.49 -25.21 1.54
N ARG A 350 -21.16 -25.26 1.43
CA ARG A 350 -20.34 -26.27 2.12
C ARG A 350 -20.24 -26.04 3.64
N LEU A 351 -20.28 -24.80 4.09
CA LEU A 351 -20.27 -24.44 5.52
C LEU A 351 -21.67 -24.50 6.15
N GLY A 352 -22.73 -24.49 5.33
CA GLY A 352 -24.12 -24.44 5.79
C GLY A 352 -24.53 -23.09 6.38
N SER A 353 -23.68 -22.07 6.33
CA SER A 353 -23.97 -20.73 6.86
C SER A 353 -23.12 -19.65 6.18
N LYS A 354 -23.53 -18.37 6.34
CA LYS A 354 -22.79 -17.18 5.91
C LYS A 354 -21.84 -16.63 6.98
N ASN A 355 -21.67 -17.31 8.12
CA ASN A 355 -20.88 -16.82 9.26
C ASN A 355 -19.39 -16.56 8.91
N TRP A 356 -18.90 -17.15 7.81
CA TRP A 356 -17.54 -16.89 7.32
C TRP A 356 -17.34 -15.42 6.90
N ILE A 357 -18.41 -14.67 6.58
CA ILE A 357 -18.33 -13.26 6.18
C ILE A 357 -17.88 -12.37 7.36
N THR A 358 -18.22 -12.75 8.58
CA THR A 358 -17.82 -12.05 9.82
C THR A 358 -16.77 -12.81 10.63
N ASN A 359 -16.50 -14.07 10.28
CA ASN A 359 -15.45 -14.87 10.90
C ASN A 359 -14.75 -15.73 9.85
N LEU A 360 -13.70 -15.18 9.24
CA LEU A 360 -13.01 -15.80 8.12
C LEU A 360 -12.32 -17.12 8.51
N PHE A 361 -12.01 -17.35 9.78
CA PHE A 361 -11.45 -18.63 10.26
C PHE A 361 -12.38 -19.83 10.03
N GLN A 362 -13.70 -19.61 9.76
CA GLN A 362 -14.61 -20.68 9.36
C GLN A 362 -14.15 -21.42 8.10
N LEU A 363 -13.35 -20.79 7.23
CA LEU A 363 -12.81 -21.41 6.01
C LEU A 363 -11.89 -22.60 6.32
N GLU A 364 -11.26 -22.65 7.50
CA GLU A 364 -10.42 -23.78 7.90
C GLU A 364 -11.18 -25.11 7.98
N LYS A 365 -12.48 -25.05 8.29
CA LYS A 365 -13.37 -26.24 8.30
C LYS A 365 -13.49 -26.91 6.93
N LEU A 366 -13.09 -26.22 5.87
CA LEU A 366 -13.12 -26.71 4.50
C LEU A 366 -11.82 -27.44 4.07
N LYS A 367 -10.74 -27.36 4.88
CA LYS A 367 -9.48 -28.06 4.60
C LYS A 367 -9.66 -29.57 4.33
N PRO A 368 -10.51 -30.33 5.08
CA PRO A 368 -10.71 -31.74 4.84
C PRO A 368 -11.28 -32.09 3.45
N TYR A 369 -11.88 -31.12 2.75
CA TYR A 369 -12.39 -31.35 1.40
C TYR A 369 -11.30 -31.21 0.30
N ALA A 370 -10.05 -30.96 0.67
CA ALA A 370 -8.93 -30.83 -0.29
C ALA A 370 -8.69 -32.06 -1.16
N ASP A 371 -9.12 -33.24 -0.71
CA ASP A 371 -8.99 -34.50 -1.45
C ASP A 371 -10.35 -34.99 -2.00
N ASN A 372 -11.42 -34.16 -1.91
CA ASN A 372 -12.74 -34.48 -2.45
C ASN A 372 -12.85 -33.99 -3.90
N GLY A 373 -12.86 -34.92 -4.87
CA GLY A 373 -12.88 -34.61 -6.27
C GLY A 373 -14.10 -33.79 -6.74
N GLU A 374 -15.28 -33.99 -6.13
CA GLU A 374 -16.49 -33.22 -6.45
C GLU A 374 -16.36 -31.77 -6.03
N VAL A 375 -15.80 -31.52 -4.81
CA VAL A 375 -15.58 -30.17 -4.30
C VAL A 375 -14.53 -29.45 -5.11
N LEU A 376 -13.41 -30.11 -5.46
CA LEU A 376 -12.38 -29.54 -6.30
C LEU A 376 -12.89 -29.22 -7.71
N ALA A 377 -13.73 -30.11 -8.30
CA ALA A 377 -14.36 -29.86 -9.60
C ALA A 377 -15.28 -28.62 -9.55
N ALA A 378 -16.10 -28.48 -8.51
CA ALA A 378 -16.95 -27.33 -8.30
C ALA A 378 -16.12 -26.04 -8.12
N PHE A 379 -15.02 -26.10 -7.36
CA PHE A 379 -14.09 -24.99 -7.19
C PHE A 379 -13.43 -24.57 -8.53
N CYS A 380 -12.98 -25.54 -9.33
CA CYS A 380 -12.44 -25.28 -10.67
C CYS A 380 -13.48 -24.61 -11.59
N GLU A 381 -14.76 -24.99 -11.48
CA GLU A 381 -15.80 -24.35 -12.28
C GLU A 381 -16.04 -22.89 -11.85
N THR A 382 -15.96 -22.58 -10.54
CA THR A 382 -16.00 -21.16 -10.10
C THR A 382 -14.85 -20.35 -10.70
N LYS A 383 -13.64 -20.93 -10.78
CA LYS A 383 -12.48 -20.29 -11.42
C LYS A 383 -12.74 -20.03 -12.92
N LYS A 384 -13.24 -21.01 -13.65
CA LYS A 384 -13.57 -20.86 -15.07
C LYS A 384 -14.62 -19.77 -15.29
N GLU A 385 -15.66 -19.71 -14.46
CA GLU A 385 -16.67 -18.66 -14.56
C GLU A 385 -16.06 -17.28 -14.30
N ASN A 386 -15.20 -17.13 -13.30
CA ASN A 386 -14.50 -15.87 -13.03
C ASN A 386 -13.59 -15.45 -14.19
N LYS A 387 -12.90 -16.39 -14.83
CA LYS A 387 -12.12 -16.14 -16.06
C LYS A 387 -12.99 -15.67 -17.22
N ARG A 388 -14.17 -16.28 -17.43
CA ARG A 388 -15.15 -15.82 -18.43
C ARG A 388 -15.69 -14.42 -18.12
N ARG A 389 -15.94 -14.12 -16.83
CA ARG A 389 -16.36 -12.79 -16.38
C ARG A 389 -15.27 -11.76 -16.65
N LEU A 390 -14.02 -12.09 -16.33
CA LEU A 390 -12.86 -11.24 -16.61
C LEU A 390 -12.71 -10.99 -18.11
N ALA A 391 -12.82 -12.01 -18.96
CA ALA A 391 -12.73 -11.88 -20.42
C ALA A 391 -13.74 -10.87 -20.96
N ARG A 392 -15.02 -10.98 -20.55
CA ARG A 392 -16.06 -10.03 -20.95
C ARG A 392 -15.77 -8.59 -20.49
N TRP A 393 -15.24 -8.43 -19.28
CA TRP A 393 -14.85 -7.11 -18.78
C TRP A 393 -13.67 -6.52 -19.56
N MET A 394 -12.68 -7.35 -19.90
CA MET A 394 -11.49 -6.94 -20.66
C MET A 394 -11.85 -6.58 -22.11
N GLU A 395 -12.78 -7.29 -22.75
CA GLU A 395 -13.30 -6.93 -24.07
C GLU A 395 -13.89 -5.51 -24.08
N GLY A 396 -14.60 -5.12 -23.02
CA GLY A 396 -15.08 -3.74 -22.82
C GLY A 396 -13.97 -2.70 -22.68
N GLN A 397 -12.73 -3.13 -22.39
CA GLN A 397 -11.52 -2.29 -22.31
C GLN A 397 -10.67 -2.37 -23.60
N GLY A 398 -11.14 -3.09 -24.63
CA GLY A 398 -10.38 -3.31 -25.87
C GLY A 398 -9.24 -4.33 -25.73
N LEU A 399 -9.27 -5.17 -24.69
CA LEU A 399 -8.26 -6.20 -24.46
C LEU A 399 -8.87 -7.58 -24.71
N HIS A 400 -8.14 -8.42 -25.44
CA HIS A 400 -8.57 -9.79 -25.73
C HIS A 400 -7.86 -10.78 -24.81
N TYR A 401 -8.61 -11.50 -23.98
CA TYR A 401 -8.13 -12.52 -23.04
C TYR A 401 -8.85 -13.85 -23.32
N ASP A 402 -8.09 -14.92 -23.52
CA ASP A 402 -8.64 -16.27 -23.62
C ASP A 402 -8.80 -16.91 -22.23
N PRO A 403 -10.04 -17.14 -21.75
CA PRO A 403 -10.29 -17.68 -20.41
C PRO A 403 -9.86 -19.15 -20.23
N ALA A 404 -9.46 -19.84 -21.29
CA ALA A 404 -8.93 -21.20 -21.18
C ALA A 404 -7.47 -21.24 -20.72
N ARG A 405 -6.73 -20.14 -20.86
CA ARG A 405 -5.32 -20.05 -20.48
C ARG A 405 -5.14 -20.01 -18.95
N MET A 406 -4.03 -20.51 -18.45
CA MET A 406 -3.58 -20.20 -17.09
C MET A 406 -3.41 -18.68 -16.93
N LEU A 407 -3.90 -18.12 -15.84
CA LEU A 407 -3.82 -16.68 -15.58
C LEU A 407 -2.82 -16.39 -14.46
N ASP A 408 -1.68 -15.85 -14.84
CA ASP A 408 -0.57 -15.43 -14.00
C ASP A 408 -0.60 -13.90 -13.85
N VAL A 409 -0.73 -13.38 -12.64
CA VAL A 409 -1.00 -11.97 -12.45
C VAL A 409 0.02 -11.26 -11.58
N GLN A 410 0.51 -10.11 -12.05
CA GLN A 410 1.29 -9.15 -11.27
C GLN A 410 0.59 -7.79 -11.27
N ILE A 411 -0.35 -7.61 -10.35
CA ILE A 411 -1.23 -6.43 -10.24
C ILE A 411 -0.89 -5.61 -9.00
N LYS A 412 0.04 -4.69 -9.15
CA LYS A 412 0.55 -3.84 -8.06
C LYS A 412 1.23 -2.59 -8.61
N ARG A 413 1.34 -1.53 -7.78
CA ARG A 413 2.07 -0.32 -8.16
C ARG A 413 3.43 -0.68 -8.77
N LEU A 414 3.80 -0.01 -9.85
CA LEU A 414 5.09 -0.24 -10.47
C LEU A 414 6.20 0.42 -9.65
N HIS A 415 7.15 -0.41 -9.24
CA HIS A 415 8.35 0.02 -8.53
C HIS A 415 9.44 -1.03 -8.72
N GLU A 416 10.71 -0.60 -8.81
CA GLU A 416 11.83 -1.51 -9.10
C GLU A 416 11.95 -2.65 -8.09
N TYR A 417 11.71 -2.39 -6.78
CA TYR A 417 11.80 -3.45 -5.75
C TYR A 417 10.75 -4.55 -5.91
N LYS A 418 9.61 -4.27 -6.58
CA LYS A 418 8.55 -5.25 -6.87
C LYS A 418 8.88 -6.13 -8.07
N ARG A 419 9.95 -5.80 -8.76
CA ARG A 419 10.65 -6.57 -9.79
C ARG A 419 9.80 -6.98 -11.00
N GLN A 420 8.89 -6.10 -11.48
CA GLN A 420 8.23 -6.32 -12.77
C GLN A 420 9.26 -6.51 -13.91
N LEU A 421 10.44 -5.89 -13.79
CA LEU A 421 11.56 -6.13 -14.71
C LEU A 421 12.00 -7.58 -14.73
N LEU A 422 12.18 -8.22 -13.56
CA LEU A 422 12.50 -9.65 -13.46
C LEU A 422 11.42 -10.52 -14.13
N HIS A 423 10.15 -10.18 -13.95
CA HIS A 423 9.05 -10.88 -14.61
C HIS A 423 9.12 -10.77 -16.14
N CYS A 424 9.40 -9.58 -16.68
CA CYS A 424 9.60 -9.38 -18.12
C CYS A 424 10.77 -10.22 -18.67
N LEU A 425 11.91 -10.24 -17.97
CA LEU A 425 13.08 -11.03 -18.36
C LEU A 425 12.77 -12.54 -18.32
N ALA A 426 12.02 -13.01 -17.35
CA ALA A 426 11.61 -14.42 -17.27
C ALA A 426 10.65 -14.79 -18.42
N ILE A 427 9.70 -13.92 -18.79
CA ILE A 427 8.82 -14.15 -19.94
C ILE A 427 9.63 -14.23 -21.25
N LEU A 428 10.63 -13.35 -21.43
CA LEU A 428 11.55 -13.43 -22.57
C LEU A 428 12.34 -14.74 -22.59
N ALA A 429 12.85 -15.19 -21.43
CA ALA A 429 13.55 -16.45 -21.31
C ALA A 429 12.68 -17.63 -21.74
N LEU A 430 11.43 -17.69 -21.26
CA LEU A 430 10.47 -18.70 -21.68
C LEU A 430 10.20 -18.63 -23.20
N ALA A 431 10.04 -17.42 -23.75
CA ALA A 431 9.81 -17.23 -25.18
C ALA A 431 11.00 -17.75 -26.02
N PHE A 432 12.24 -17.43 -25.64
CA PHE A 432 13.44 -17.90 -26.32
C PHE A 432 13.58 -19.42 -26.24
N GLN A 433 13.37 -20.01 -25.08
CA GLN A 433 13.42 -21.47 -24.92
C GLN A 433 12.35 -22.21 -25.72
N ILE A 434 11.15 -21.65 -25.85
CA ILE A 434 10.08 -22.18 -26.72
C ILE A 434 10.49 -22.10 -28.21
N GLU A 435 11.03 -20.96 -28.63
CA GLU A 435 11.49 -20.78 -30.03
C GLU A 435 12.61 -21.76 -30.42
N GLN A 436 13.54 -21.98 -29.49
CA GLN A 436 14.69 -22.89 -29.64
C GLN A 436 14.26 -24.37 -29.54
N GLY A 437 13.04 -24.65 -29.06
CA GLY A 437 12.53 -25.99 -28.87
C GLY A 437 13.05 -26.69 -27.62
N GLU A 438 13.60 -25.95 -26.68
CA GLU A 438 14.02 -26.45 -25.36
C GLU A 438 12.81 -26.74 -24.48
N ILE A 439 11.77 -25.91 -24.56
CA ILE A 439 10.47 -26.15 -23.93
C ILE A 439 9.51 -26.70 -25.00
N THR A 440 9.15 -27.97 -24.84
CA THR A 440 8.23 -28.67 -25.77
C THR A 440 6.81 -28.82 -25.23
N GLU A 441 6.64 -28.74 -23.89
CA GLU A 441 5.35 -28.82 -23.21
C GLU A 441 5.18 -27.61 -22.30
N PHE A 442 4.15 -26.81 -22.54
CA PHE A 442 3.84 -25.64 -21.73
C PHE A 442 2.33 -25.37 -21.75
N ALA A 443 1.72 -25.21 -20.60
CA ALA A 443 0.32 -24.81 -20.50
C ALA A 443 0.16 -23.39 -21.06
N PRO A 444 -0.75 -23.15 -22.01
CA PRO A 444 -1.02 -21.81 -22.49
C PRO A 444 -1.28 -20.85 -21.34
N THR A 445 -0.50 -19.78 -21.27
CA THR A 445 -0.48 -18.85 -20.13
C THR A 445 -0.64 -17.41 -20.58
N THR A 446 -1.50 -16.67 -19.89
CA THR A 446 -1.58 -15.21 -19.98
C THR A 446 -0.89 -14.61 -18.77
N PHE A 447 0.17 -13.83 -19.01
CA PHE A 447 0.83 -12.97 -18.02
C PHE A 447 0.14 -11.62 -18.01
N LEU A 448 -0.56 -11.32 -16.93
CA LEU A 448 -1.36 -10.11 -16.82
C LEU A 448 -0.70 -9.14 -15.85
N PHE A 449 -0.35 -7.98 -16.37
CA PHE A 449 0.16 -6.86 -15.60
C PHE A 449 -0.92 -5.79 -15.44
N ALA A 450 -0.92 -5.14 -14.27
CA ALA A 450 -1.67 -3.92 -14.05
C ALA A 450 -0.92 -3.07 -13.01
N ALA A 451 -0.52 -1.87 -13.39
CA ALA A 451 0.35 -1.04 -12.57
C ALA A 451 0.28 0.43 -12.98
N LYS A 452 0.35 1.32 -12.00
CA LYS A 452 0.61 2.75 -12.21
C LYS A 452 2.02 3.07 -11.70
N ALA A 453 2.84 3.76 -12.51
CA ALA A 453 4.12 4.33 -12.09
C ALA A 453 3.91 5.75 -11.55
N ALA A 454 4.71 6.19 -10.58
CA ALA A 454 4.69 7.59 -10.15
C ALA A 454 5.09 8.49 -11.35
N PRO A 455 4.48 9.67 -11.53
CA PRO A 455 4.70 10.51 -12.71
C PRO A 455 6.16 10.88 -12.98
N GLY A 456 6.94 11.14 -11.93
CA GLY A 456 8.37 11.46 -12.02
C GLY A 456 9.30 10.26 -12.08
N TYR A 457 8.80 9.02 -12.00
CA TYR A 457 9.63 7.83 -11.94
C TYR A 457 9.92 7.25 -13.34
N ALA A 458 10.89 7.84 -14.04
CA ALA A 458 11.22 7.50 -15.42
C ALA A 458 11.49 6.00 -15.64
N ARG A 459 12.28 5.36 -14.75
CA ARG A 459 12.62 3.93 -14.86
C ARG A 459 11.39 3.05 -14.70
N ALA A 460 10.48 3.38 -13.80
CA ALA A 460 9.22 2.66 -13.67
C ALA A 460 8.36 2.77 -14.94
N LYS A 461 8.32 3.94 -15.58
CA LYS A 461 7.64 4.13 -16.88
C LYS A 461 8.32 3.32 -17.99
N ALA A 462 9.65 3.25 -18.00
CA ALA A 462 10.40 2.41 -18.95
C ALA A 462 10.04 0.91 -18.80
N ILE A 463 9.80 0.42 -17.57
CA ILE A 463 9.36 -0.95 -17.35
C ILE A 463 7.94 -1.18 -17.90
N ILE A 464 7.03 -0.20 -17.84
CA ILE A 464 5.72 -0.30 -18.51
C ILE A 464 5.90 -0.46 -20.02
N LYS A 465 6.76 0.36 -20.64
CA LYS A 465 7.10 0.23 -22.05
C LYS A 465 7.68 -1.15 -22.37
N LEU A 466 8.54 -1.68 -21.50
CA LEU A 466 9.11 -3.02 -21.66
C LEU A 466 8.05 -4.11 -21.64
N ILE A 467 7.06 -4.05 -20.73
CA ILE A 467 5.94 -5.02 -20.69
C ILE A 467 5.23 -5.05 -22.04
N HIS A 468 4.94 -3.90 -22.64
CA HIS A 468 4.31 -3.81 -23.96
C HIS A 468 5.21 -4.38 -25.07
N ALA A 469 6.50 -4.03 -25.07
CA ALA A 469 7.45 -4.53 -26.06
C ALA A 469 7.63 -6.05 -25.99
N VAL A 470 7.64 -6.64 -24.78
CA VAL A 470 7.64 -8.10 -24.58
C VAL A 470 6.35 -8.72 -25.10
N GLY A 471 5.20 -8.08 -24.87
CA GLY A 471 3.92 -8.52 -25.42
C GLY A 471 3.90 -8.52 -26.94
N ASP A 472 4.42 -7.49 -27.55
CA ASP A 472 4.57 -7.39 -29.02
C ASP A 472 5.49 -8.48 -29.58
N TYR A 473 6.62 -8.74 -28.91
CA TYR A 473 7.56 -9.80 -29.31
C TYR A 473 6.87 -11.18 -29.25
N VAL A 474 6.25 -11.51 -28.12
CA VAL A 474 5.54 -12.77 -27.91
C VAL A 474 4.44 -13.00 -28.96
N SER A 475 3.67 -11.94 -29.27
CA SER A 475 2.53 -12.04 -30.20
C SER A 475 2.95 -12.27 -31.66
N ARG A 476 4.16 -11.86 -32.05
CA ARG A 476 4.68 -12.01 -33.44
C ARG A 476 5.25 -13.39 -33.73
N SER A 477 5.65 -14.14 -32.72
CA SER A 477 6.25 -15.47 -32.92
C SER A 477 5.17 -16.56 -33.08
N PRO A 478 5.11 -17.27 -34.25
CA PRO A 478 4.14 -18.32 -34.46
C PRO A 478 4.29 -19.51 -33.51
N LYS A 479 5.47 -19.73 -32.95
CA LYS A 479 5.71 -20.80 -31.97
C LYS A 479 5.34 -20.36 -30.55
N VAL A 480 5.52 -19.10 -30.21
CA VAL A 480 5.36 -18.58 -28.85
C VAL A 480 3.91 -18.13 -28.59
N ALA A 481 3.29 -17.40 -29.52
CA ALA A 481 1.94 -16.83 -29.36
C ALA A 481 0.84 -17.85 -28.96
N PRO A 482 0.85 -19.10 -29.42
CA PRO A 482 -0.11 -20.08 -28.93
C PRO A 482 0.05 -20.43 -27.47
N LEU A 483 1.27 -20.30 -26.91
CA LEU A 483 1.60 -20.71 -25.54
C LEU A 483 1.66 -19.50 -24.57
N LEU A 484 2.20 -18.37 -25.01
CA LEU A 484 2.36 -17.19 -24.16
C LEU A 484 1.51 -16.02 -24.68
N GLN A 485 0.94 -15.27 -23.75
CA GLN A 485 0.29 -13.98 -23.99
C GLN A 485 0.69 -13.03 -22.89
N VAL A 486 1.01 -11.77 -23.21
CA VAL A 486 1.29 -10.71 -22.23
C VAL A 486 0.25 -9.61 -22.41
N LEU A 487 -0.45 -9.28 -21.31
CA LEU A 487 -1.47 -8.24 -21.30
C LEU A 487 -1.16 -7.22 -20.22
N PHE A 488 -1.38 -5.95 -20.54
CA PHE A 488 -1.34 -4.85 -19.58
C PHE A 488 -2.74 -4.23 -19.46
N VAL A 489 -3.28 -4.26 -18.23
CA VAL A 489 -4.56 -3.60 -17.93
C VAL A 489 -4.24 -2.18 -17.45
N PRO A 490 -4.59 -1.15 -18.23
CA PRO A 490 -4.34 0.23 -17.85
C PRO A 490 -5.25 0.66 -16.68
N ASP A 491 -4.85 1.72 -16.04
CA ASP A 491 -5.63 2.40 -15.00
C ASP A 491 -6.04 1.51 -13.82
N TYR A 492 -5.11 0.70 -13.33
CA TYR A 492 -5.34 -0.23 -12.23
C TYR A 492 -5.96 0.45 -11.02
N SER A 493 -7.08 -0.08 -10.57
CA SER A 493 -7.91 0.42 -9.49
C SER A 493 -8.51 -0.74 -8.68
N VAL A 494 -9.23 -0.42 -7.59
CA VAL A 494 -9.99 -1.43 -6.82
C VAL A 494 -11.02 -2.12 -7.70
N THR A 495 -11.68 -1.39 -8.60
CA THR A 495 -12.63 -1.96 -9.56
C THR A 495 -11.96 -3.01 -10.46
N ALA A 496 -10.82 -2.70 -11.05
CA ALA A 496 -10.05 -3.68 -11.85
C ALA A 496 -9.63 -4.88 -11.00
N ALA A 497 -9.20 -4.65 -9.75
CA ALA A 497 -8.83 -5.72 -8.83
C ALA A 497 -9.98 -6.70 -8.56
N GLU A 498 -11.22 -6.22 -8.42
CA GLU A 498 -12.41 -7.05 -8.19
C GLU A 498 -12.74 -7.99 -9.35
N TRP A 499 -12.33 -7.65 -10.58
CA TRP A 499 -12.46 -8.53 -11.75
C TRP A 499 -11.29 -9.49 -11.88
N ILE A 500 -10.05 -9.04 -11.65
CA ILE A 500 -8.83 -9.82 -11.91
C ILE A 500 -8.60 -10.86 -10.81
N ILE A 501 -8.71 -10.47 -9.53
CA ILE A 501 -8.36 -11.31 -8.37
C ILE A 501 -9.12 -12.65 -8.35
N PRO A 502 -10.46 -12.69 -8.55
CA PRO A 502 -11.18 -13.97 -8.57
C PRO A 502 -10.76 -14.93 -9.68
N ALA A 503 -10.26 -14.40 -10.80
CA ALA A 503 -9.89 -15.18 -11.99
C ALA A 503 -8.45 -15.72 -11.94
N ALA A 504 -7.58 -15.17 -11.11
CA ALA A 504 -6.15 -15.48 -11.07
C ALA A 504 -5.88 -16.92 -10.62
N ASP A 505 -4.96 -17.60 -11.30
CA ASP A 505 -4.41 -18.91 -10.91
C ASP A 505 -3.10 -18.73 -10.12
N VAL A 506 -2.24 -17.81 -10.54
CA VAL A 506 -0.94 -17.54 -9.97
C VAL A 506 -0.84 -16.07 -9.52
N SER A 507 -0.33 -15.86 -8.32
CA SER A 507 -0.12 -14.59 -7.66
C SER A 507 1.35 -14.25 -7.61
N GLU A 508 1.81 -13.28 -8.42
CA GLU A 508 3.21 -12.84 -8.49
C GLU A 508 3.58 -11.90 -7.34
N GLN A 509 4.38 -12.41 -6.40
CA GLN A 509 4.79 -11.71 -5.19
C GLN A 509 6.32 -11.75 -5.03
N ILE A 510 7.00 -11.19 -6.04
CA ILE A 510 8.42 -11.41 -6.31
C ILE A 510 9.33 -10.25 -5.90
N SER A 511 8.95 -9.45 -4.89
CA SER A 511 9.81 -8.39 -4.35
C SER A 511 11.16 -8.96 -3.88
N THR A 512 12.20 -8.13 -3.89
CA THR A 512 13.47 -8.52 -3.26
C THR A 512 13.24 -8.73 -1.77
N ALA A 513 13.73 -9.85 -1.20
CA ALA A 513 13.49 -10.16 0.21
C ALA A 513 13.91 -9.00 1.14
N GLY A 514 13.04 -8.64 2.07
CA GLY A 514 13.23 -7.53 2.99
C GLY A 514 12.88 -6.15 2.44
N THR A 515 12.19 -6.04 1.29
CA THR A 515 11.78 -4.75 0.71
C THR A 515 10.28 -4.49 0.75
N GLU A 516 9.43 -5.50 0.68
CA GLU A 516 7.99 -5.38 0.85
C GLU A 516 7.62 -5.53 2.33
N ALA A 517 7.10 -4.49 2.96
CA ALA A 517 6.74 -4.53 4.37
C ALA A 517 5.68 -5.61 4.67
N SER A 518 4.66 -5.71 3.85
CA SER A 518 3.58 -6.71 3.99
C SER A 518 3.05 -7.14 2.63
N GLY A 519 2.53 -6.18 1.86
CA GLY A 519 1.61 -6.46 0.77
C GLY A 519 0.22 -6.79 1.30
N THR A 520 -0.80 -6.55 0.48
CA THR A 520 -2.18 -6.99 0.73
C THR A 520 -2.81 -7.62 -0.52
N GLY A 521 -2.19 -7.43 -1.69
CA GLY A 521 -2.57 -8.10 -2.93
C GLY A 521 -2.42 -9.61 -2.83
N ASN A 522 -1.33 -10.08 -2.22
CA ASN A 522 -1.06 -11.48 -1.92
C ASN A 522 -2.18 -12.13 -1.09
N MET A 523 -2.65 -11.46 -0.03
CA MET A 523 -3.75 -11.94 0.82
C MET A 523 -5.07 -12.07 0.04
N LYS A 524 -5.40 -11.08 -0.80
CA LYS A 524 -6.60 -11.08 -1.65
C LYS A 524 -6.59 -12.21 -2.68
N LEU A 525 -5.44 -12.43 -3.32
CA LEU A 525 -5.24 -13.50 -4.29
C LEU A 525 -5.30 -14.87 -3.62
N MET A 526 -4.63 -15.06 -2.47
CA MET A 526 -4.73 -16.26 -1.66
C MET A 526 -6.17 -16.58 -1.27
N LEU A 527 -6.92 -15.59 -0.77
CA LEU A 527 -8.32 -15.73 -0.37
C LEU A 527 -9.22 -16.17 -1.54
N ASN A 528 -8.86 -15.82 -2.77
CA ASN A 528 -9.55 -16.24 -3.99
C ASN A 528 -8.94 -17.49 -4.63
N GLY A 529 -8.06 -18.20 -3.94
CA GLY A 529 -7.51 -19.47 -4.36
C GLY A 529 -6.48 -19.35 -5.50
N ALA A 530 -5.68 -18.30 -5.55
CA ALA A 530 -4.47 -18.28 -6.34
C ALA A 530 -3.29 -18.81 -5.51
N VAL A 531 -2.40 -19.58 -6.13
CA VAL A 531 -1.13 -19.97 -5.49
C VAL A 531 -0.15 -18.81 -5.54
N THR A 532 0.65 -18.64 -4.49
CA THR A 532 1.71 -17.62 -4.48
C THR A 532 2.96 -18.14 -5.16
N LEU A 533 3.40 -17.45 -6.22
CA LEU A 533 4.77 -17.54 -6.74
C LEU A 533 5.51 -16.30 -6.25
N GLY A 534 6.47 -16.48 -5.35
CA GLY A 534 7.06 -15.33 -4.69
C GLY A 534 8.36 -15.61 -3.95
N THR A 535 8.89 -14.56 -3.37
CA THR A 535 10.03 -14.62 -2.44
C THR A 535 9.56 -14.73 -1.00
N TYR A 536 10.46 -15.10 -0.11
CA TYR A 536 10.21 -15.14 1.32
C TYR A 536 10.29 -13.71 1.91
N ASP A 537 9.29 -12.88 1.57
CA ASP A 537 9.24 -11.45 1.88
C ASP A 537 7.83 -11.00 2.30
N GLY A 538 7.74 -9.97 3.15
CA GLY A 538 6.49 -9.42 3.65
C GLY A 538 5.55 -10.50 4.19
N ALA A 539 4.26 -10.37 3.89
CA ALA A 539 3.24 -11.32 4.33
C ALA A 539 3.28 -12.67 3.56
N ASN A 540 4.15 -12.86 2.55
CA ASN A 540 4.32 -14.17 1.93
C ASN A 540 4.83 -15.19 2.96
N VAL A 541 5.60 -14.73 3.95
CA VAL A 541 6.08 -15.58 5.07
C VAL A 541 4.90 -16.17 5.84
N GLU A 542 3.90 -15.35 6.17
CA GLU A 542 2.70 -15.79 6.86
C GLU A 542 1.77 -16.62 5.95
N ILE A 543 1.75 -16.33 4.63
CA ILE A 543 1.01 -17.16 3.65
C ILE A 543 1.56 -18.59 3.64
N VAL A 544 2.87 -18.71 3.55
CA VAL A 544 3.56 -20.02 3.59
C VAL A 544 3.32 -20.72 4.93
N ALA A 545 3.41 -20.00 6.04
CA ALA A 545 3.15 -20.55 7.37
C ALA A 545 1.70 -21.05 7.53
N ALA A 546 0.72 -20.36 6.95
CA ALA A 546 -0.71 -20.71 7.07
C ALA A 546 -1.13 -21.85 6.13
N ALA A 547 -0.64 -21.84 4.89
CA ALA A 547 -1.06 -22.76 3.83
C ALA A 547 -0.13 -23.96 3.63
N GLY A 548 1.12 -23.89 4.10
CA GLY A 548 2.21 -24.83 3.81
C GLY A 548 3.06 -24.40 2.60
N GLU A 549 4.38 -24.62 2.69
CA GLU A 549 5.31 -24.26 1.62
C GLU A 549 5.04 -25.10 0.36
N GLU A 550 4.65 -26.36 0.51
CA GLU A 550 4.29 -27.27 -0.58
C GLU A 550 3.08 -26.82 -1.41
N ASN A 551 2.27 -25.91 -0.89
CA ASN A 551 1.10 -25.35 -1.56
C ASN A 551 1.39 -23.99 -2.24
N ASN A 552 2.65 -23.54 -2.21
CA ASN A 552 3.12 -22.31 -2.82
C ASN A 552 4.42 -22.57 -3.59
N TYR A 553 4.95 -21.57 -4.27
CA TYR A 553 6.19 -21.66 -5.04
C TYR A 553 7.12 -20.53 -4.61
N ILE A 554 8.09 -20.86 -3.75
CA ILE A 554 9.01 -19.88 -3.17
C ILE A 554 10.38 -20.02 -3.82
N PHE A 555 10.98 -18.88 -4.19
CA PHE A 555 12.29 -18.82 -4.84
C PHE A 555 13.12 -17.65 -4.29
N GLY A 556 14.37 -17.61 -4.71
CA GLY A 556 15.29 -16.50 -4.44
C GLY A 556 15.89 -16.50 -3.03
N ALA A 557 16.82 -15.57 -2.81
CA ALA A 557 17.53 -15.43 -1.55
C ALA A 557 16.62 -14.91 -0.43
N ARG A 558 16.85 -15.38 0.80
CA ARG A 558 16.21 -14.85 2.01
C ARG A 558 16.93 -13.61 2.53
N VAL A 559 16.27 -12.85 3.41
CA VAL A 559 16.82 -11.59 3.98
C VAL A 559 18.18 -11.80 4.64
N GLU A 560 18.35 -12.92 5.34
CA GLU A 560 19.59 -13.26 6.07
C GLU A 560 20.75 -13.57 5.12
N GLU A 561 20.45 -14.08 3.94
CA GLU A 561 21.44 -14.47 2.92
C GLU A 561 21.90 -13.26 2.09
N LEU A 562 21.01 -12.28 1.87
CA LEU A 562 21.27 -11.13 0.99
C LEU A 562 22.49 -10.31 1.43
N ASP A 563 22.70 -10.10 2.72
CA ASP A 563 23.85 -9.33 3.23
C ASP A 563 25.19 -10.03 2.96
N ALA A 564 25.18 -11.36 2.96
CA ALA A 564 26.35 -12.17 2.61
C ALA A 564 26.57 -12.19 1.09
N LEU A 565 25.50 -12.36 0.32
CA LEU A 565 25.54 -12.37 -1.14
C LEU A 565 26.02 -11.03 -1.71
N ARG A 566 25.59 -9.91 -1.14
CA ARG A 566 25.99 -8.56 -1.58
C ARG A 566 27.51 -8.34 -1.56
N ARG A 567 28.24 -8.97 -0.65
CA ARG A 567 29.69 -8.78 -0.51
C ARG A 567 30.52 -9.31 -1.69
N GLY A 568 29.97 -10.24 -2.48
CA GLY A 568 30.63 -10.81 -3.65
C GLY A 568 29.79 -10.73 -4.92
N TYR A 569 28.74 -9.93 -4.90
CA TYR A 569 27.79 -9.85 -6.00
C TYR A 569 28.37 -9.10 -7.20
N ASP A 570 28.56 -9.81 -8.32
CA ASP A 570 29.01 -9.25 -9.59
C ASP A 570 27.96 -9.51 -10.69
N PRO A 571 27.08 -8.57 -10.98
CA PRO A 571 26.09 -8.69 -12.04
C PRO A 571 26.72 -8.91 -13.43
N LYS A 572 27.93 -8.34 -13.69
CA LYS A 572 28.63 -8.55 -14.96
C LYS A 572 29.16 -9.96 -15.10
N ALA A 573 29.54 -10.60 -14.00
CA ALA A 573 29.94 -12.01 -14.01
C ALA A 573 28.75 -12.91 -14.34
N LEU A 574 27.58 -12.66 -13.75
CA LEU A 574 26.33 -13.38 -14.08
C LEU A 574 25.98 -13.21 -15.57
N TYR A 575 25.99 -11.98 -16.08
CA TYR A 575 25.75 -11.70 -17.49
C TYR A 575 26.72 -12.45 -18.44
N ARG A 576 28.00 -12.59 -18.06
CA ARG A 576 28.98 -13.33 -18.88
C ARG A 576 28.81 -14.83 -18.82
N SER A 577 28.46 -15.38 -17.65
CA SER A 577 28.41 -16.83 -17.39
C SER A 577 27.08 -17.48 -17.77
N ASP A 578 25.98 -16.73 -17.82
CA ASP A 578 24.63 -17.22 -18.11
C ASP A 578 24.19 -16.83 -19.54
N PRO A 579 24.18 -17.77 -20.49
CA PRO A 579 23.82 -17.45 -21.88
C PRO A 579 22.37 -16.98 -22.04
N LEU A 580 21.42 -17.58 -21.27
CA LEU A 580 19.98 -17.22 -21.34
C LEU A 580 19.75 -15.83 -20.77
N LEU A 581 20.32 -15.53 -19.62
CA LEU A 581 20.27 -14.20 -19.01
C LEU A 581 20.88 -13.14 -19.95
N ARG A 582 22.04 -13.45 -20.52
CA ARG A 582 22.68 -12.57 -21.50
C ARG A 582 21.78 -12.29 -22.69
N GLN A 583 21.19 -13.33 -23.29
CA GLN A 583 20.26 -13.16 -24.41
C GLN A 583 19.07 -12.28 -24.04
N CYS A 584 18.48 -12.45 -22.85
CA CYS A 584 17.39 -11.60 -22.37
C CYS A 584 17.81 -10.13 -22.19
N LEU A 585 19.02 -9.88 -21.67
CA LEU A 585 19.53 -8.52 -21.48
C LEU A 585 19.96 -7.86 -22.79
N ASP A 586 20.51 -8.65 -23.74
CA ASP A 586 20.90 -8.15 -25.04
C ASP A 586 19.67 -7.75 -25.87
N ALA A 587 18.58 -8.48 -25.76
CA ALA A 587 17.29 -8.19 -26.41
C ALA A 587 16.74 -6.77 -26.09
N LEU A 588 17.18 -6.17 -24.98
CA LEU A 588 16.83 -4.78 -24.64
C LEU A 588 17.50 -3.75 -25.57
N THR A 589 18.61 -4.11 -26.23
CA THR A 589 19.47 -3.14 -26.97
C THR A 589 19.92 -3.59 -28.35
N ASP A 590 19.65 -4.82 -28.77
CA ASP A 590 20.10 -5.38 -30.06
C ASP A 590 19.06 -5.27 -31.19
N GLY A 591 17.93 -4.62 -30.92
CA GLY A 591 16.82 -4.47 -31.88
C GLY A 591 15.74 -5.55 -31.81
N THR A 592 15.88 -6.55 -30.93
CA THR A 592 14.83 -7.57 -30.67
C THR A 592 13.58 -6.91 -30.09
N LEU A 593 13.75 -6.01 -29.12
CA LEU A 593 12.71 -5.17 -28.55
C LEU A 593 12.88 -3.72 -28.96
N SER A 594 11.76 -2.98 -29.08
CA SER A 594 11.79 -1.56 -29.42
C SER A 594 11.28 -0.70 -28.27
N ASP A 595 12.09 0.27 -27.88
CA ASP A 595 11.71 1.32 -26.94
C ASP A 595 11.24 2.61 -27.62
N GLY A 596 11.10 2.58 -28.98
CA GLY A 596 10.73 3.76 -29.75
C GLY A 596 11.84 4.79 -29.86
N ASP A 597 13.09 4.35 -29.88
CA ASP A 597 14.32 5.16 -29.98
C ASP A 597 14.52 6.15 -28.80
N THR A 598 13.91 5.86 -27.65
CA THR A 598 14.04 6.70 -26.45
C THR A 598 15.29 6.43 -25.62
N GLY A 599 15.95 5.29 -25.83
CA GLY A 599 17.11 4.87 -25.04
C GLY A 599 16.76 4.32 -23.66
N CYS A 600 15.47 4.24 -23.31
CA CYS A 600 15.06 3.82 -21.96
C CYS A 600 15.40 2.36 -21.65
N PHE A 601 15.44 1.47 -22.65
CA PHE A 601 15.86 0.09 -22.45
C PHE A 601 17.37 -0.05 -22.22
N ALA A 602 18.16 0.81 -22.85
CA ALA A 602 19.61 0.89 -22.56
C ALA A 602 19.85 1.34 -21.12
N ASP A 603 19.04 2.27 -20.60
CA ASP A 603 19.09 2.69 -19.19
C ASP A 603 18.71 1.55 -18.24
N LEU A 604 17.67 0.75 -18.55
CA LEU A 604 17.33 -0.42 -17.77
C LEU A 604 18.47 -1.42 -17.72
N LYS A 605 19.06 -1.76 -18.87
CA LYS A 605 20.20 -2.68 -18.94
C LYS A 605 21.42 -2.14 -18.17
N ARG A 606 21.71 -0.84 -18.29
CA ARG A 606 22.81 -0.18 -17.58
C ARG A 606 22.63 -0.26 -16.07
N SER A 607 21.42 0.00 -15.53
CA SER A 607 21.16 -0.05 -14.10
C SER A 607 21.35 -1.44 -13.48
N LEU A 608 21.23 -2.49 -14.29
CA LEU A 608 21.49 -3.87 -13.86
C LEU A 608 22.97 -4.23 -13.91
N LEU A 609 23.75 -3.66 -14.84
CA LEU A 609 25.14 -4.06 -15.08
C LEU A 609 26.17 -3.08 -14.53
N GLU A 610 25.82 -1.82 -14.31
CA GLU A 610 26.75 -0.75 -13.94
C GLU A 610 26.34 -0.12 -12.60
N PRO A 611 27.34 0.20 -11.74
CA PRO A 611 27.06 0.92 -10.51
C PRO A 611 26.44 2.30 -10.78
N GLU A 612 25.43 2.65 -9.99
CA GLU A 612 24.84 3.98 -9.96
C GLU A 612 25.62 4.95 -9.05
N THR A 613 25.06 6.12 -8.77
CA THR A 613 25.71 7.17 -7.95
C THR A 613 26.06 6.71 -6.53
N ASP A 614 25.36 5.72 -6.02
CA ASP A 614 25.61 5.07 -4.71
C ASP A 614 26.59 3.89 -4.79
N GLY A 615 27.14 3.63 -5.97
CA GLY A 615 28.09 2.54 -6.19
C GLY A 615 27.47 1.14 -6.32
N VAL A 616 26.13 1.00 -6.42
CA VAL A 616 25.42 -0.27 -6.46
C VAL A 616 24.84 -0.52 -7.86
N ALA A 617 25.18 -1.66 -8.46
CA ALA A 617 24.50 -2.19 -9.65
C ALA A 617 23.47 -3.24 -9.22
N ASP A 618 22.42 -3.44 -10.05
CA ASP A 618 21.35 -4.40 -9.76
C ASP A 618 20.90 -4.37 -8.29
N ARG A 619 20.53 -3.21 -7.81
CA ARG A 619 20.14 -2.92 -6.42
C ARG A 619 19.18 -3.96 -5.84
N TYR A 620 18.29 -4.50 -6.67
CA TYR A 620 17.20 -5.38 -6.26
C TYR A 620 17.43 -6.85 -6.63
N PHE A 621 18.67 -7.27 -6.91
CA PHE A 621 19.03 -8.67 -7.20
C PHE A 621 18.16 -9.31 -8.31
N VAL A 622 17.87 -8.54 -9.35
CA VAL A 622 17.11 -9.02 -10.51
C VAL A 622 17.84 -10.16 -11.21
N LEU A 623 19.15 -9.98 -11.43
CA LEU A 623 19.99 -10.99 -12.09
C LEU A 623 20.32 -12.15 -11.16
N GLY A 624 20.49 -11.87 -9.85
CA GLY A 624 20.83 -12.91 -8.87
C GLY A 624 19.72 -13.94 -8.69
N ASP A 625 18.46 -13.51 -8.75
CA ASP A 625 17.29 -14.40 -8.60
C ASP A 625 16.73 -14.91 -9.94
N PHE A 626 17.29 -14.50 -11.10
CA PHE A 626 16.74 -14.80 -12.42
C PHE A 626 16.53 -16.29 -12.67
N GLN A 627 17.56 -17.12 -12.50
CA GLN A 627 17.47 -18.55 -12.79
C GLN A 627 16.50 -19.28 -11.85
N SER A 628 16.53 -18.95 -10.55
CA SER A 628 15.61 -19.55 -9.58
C SER A 628 14.14 -19.18 -9.88
N TYR A 629 13.92 -17.96 -10.37
CA TYR A 629 12.57 -17.50 -10.76
C TYR A 629 12.08 -18.17 -12.05
N VAL A 630 12.92 -18.26 -13.10
CA VAL A 630 12.56 -18.99 -14.33
C VAL A 630 12.23 -20.45 -14.02
N HIS A 631 13.04 -21.11 -13.15
CA HIS A 631 12.77 -22.47 -12.71
C HIS A 631 11.42 -22.59 -11.98
N ALA A 632 11.12 -21.69 -11.04
CA ALA A 632 9.84 -21.68 -10.33
C ALA A 632 8.64 -21.46 -11.28
N LYS A 633 8.78 -20.61 -12.31
CA LYS A 633 7.79 -20.44 -13.36
C LYS A 633 7.50 -21.73 -14.12
N LEU A 634 8.54 -22.46 -14.52
CA LEU A 634 8.42 -23.75 -15.19
C LEU A 634 7.76 -24.80 -14.28
N GLN A 635 8.08 -24.79 -12.99
CA GLN A 635 7.46 -25.69 -12.02
C GLN A 635 5.96 -25.44 -11.87
N VAL A 636 5.54 -24.17 -11.69
CA VAL A 636 4.12 -23.80 -11.60
C VAL A 636 3.37 -24.24 -12.85
N ASN A 637 3.90 -23.90 -14.03
CA ASN A 637 3.26 -24.24 -15.29
C ASN A 637 3.19 -25.75 -15.49
N GLY A 638 4.26 -26.48 -15.17
CA GLY A 638 4.30 -27.94 -15.23
C GLY A 638 3.28 -28.60 -14.30
N ASP A 639 3.12 -28.12 -13.06
CA ASP A 639 2.12 -28.63 -12.12
C ASP A 639 0.68 -28.36 -12.63
N TYR A 640 0.43 -27.16 -13.17
CA TYR A 640 -0.85 -26.81 -13.75
C TYR A 640 -1.21 -27.72 -14.95
N LEU A 641 -0.23 -28.00 -15.82
CA LEU A 641 -0.43 -28.80 -17.03
C LEU A 641 -0.61 -30.30 -16.72
N ARG A 642 0.31 -30.86 -15.93
CA ARG A 642 0.41 -32.31 -15.74
C ARG A 642 -0.42 -32.85 -14.59
N SER A 643 -0.75 -32.00 -13.62
CA SER A 643 -1.43 -32.41 -12.40
C SER A 643 -2.52 -31.41 -11.97
N PRO A 644 -3.54 -31.15 -12.83
CA PRO A 644 -4.53 -30.09 -12.60
C PRO A 644 -5.32 -30.28 -11.29
N THR A 645 -5.55 -31.54 -10.88
CA THR A 645 -6.23 -31.84 -9.60
C THR A 645 -5.35 -31.48 -8.40
N ALA A 646 -4.04 -31.81 -8.47
CA ALA A 646 -3.10 -31.45 -7.43
C ALA A 646 -2.90 -29.93 -7.35
N PHE A 647 -2.88 -29.25 -8.48
CA PHE A 647 -2.85 -27.79 -8.54
C PHE A 647 -4.11 -27.17 -7.93
N ALA A 648 -5.29 -27.67 -8.26
CA ALA A 648 -6.56 -27.24 -7.67
C ALA A 648 -6.58 -27.46 -6.14
N ARG A 649 -5.99 -28.57 -5.67
CA ARG A 649 -5.83 -28.85 -4.24
C ARG A 649 -4.98 -27.79 -3.54
N LYS A 650 -3.83 -27.39 -4.14
CA LYS A 650 -2.99 -26.30 -3.62
C LYS A 650 -3.80 -24.99 -3.52
N CYS A 651 -4.53 -24.63 -4.57
CA CYS A 651 -5.40 -23.46 -4.62
C CYS A 651 -6.47 -23.47 -3.52
N TRP A 652 -7.12 -24.62 -3.32
CA TRP A 652 -8.13 -24.81 -2.28
C TRP A 652 -7.55 -24.63 -0.88
N LEU A 653 -6.39 -25.25 -0.60
CA LEU A 653 -5.72 -25.15 0.70
C LEU A 653 -5.26 -23.74 1.02
N ASN A 654 -4.75 -22.99 0.02
CA ASN A 654 -4.44 -21.57 0.18
C ASN A 654 -5.70 -20.79 0.60
N MET A 655 -6.80 -20.92 -0.13
CA MET A 655 -8.07 -20.25 0.18
C MET A 655 -8.59 -20.62 1.58
N CYS A 656 -8.58 -21.90 1.95
CA CYS A 656 -9.03 -22.35 3.26
C CYS A 656 -8.17 -21.81 4.42
N SER A 657 -6.90 -21.50 4.17
CA SER A 657 -5.95 -21.01 5.17
C SER A 657 -5.90 -19.48 5.29
N ALA A 658 -6.69 -18.76 4.49
CA ALA A 658 -6.64 -17.29 4.44
C ALA A 658 -7.30 -16.58 5.64
N GLY A 659 -7.85 -17.32 6.60
CA GLY A 659 -8.56 -16.76 7.77
C GLY A 659 -7.73 -15.75 8.57
N VAL A 660 -6.42 -15.99 8.71
CA VAL A 660 -5.47 -15.12 9.41
C VAL A 660 -5.32 -13.73 8.77
N PHE A 661 -5.73 -13.56 7.52
CA PHE A 661 -5.64 -12.29 6.79
C PHE A 661 -6.95 -11.49 6.79
N SER A 662 -7.90 -11.81 7.67
CA SER A 662 -9.08 -10.96 7.91
C SER A 662 -8.66 -9.63 8.53
N ALA A 663 -9.15 -8.52 7.98
CA ALA A 663 -9.00 -7.21 8.61
C ALA A 663 -9.77 -7.12 9.93
N ASP A 664 -10.83 -7.94 10.13
CA ASP A 664 -11.56 -8.03 11.41
C ASP A 664 -10.61 -8.48 12.51
N ARG A 665 -9.84 -9.58 12.31
CA ARG A 665 -8.82 -10.04 13.25
C ARG A 665 -7.80 -8.92 13.56
N THR A 666 -7.30 -8.24 12.51
CA THR A 666 -6.30 -7.17 12.70
C THR A 666 -6.87 -6.05 13.58
N ILE A 667 -8.09 -5.62 13.33
CA ILE A 667 -8.74 -4.52 14.06
C ILE A 667 -9.09 -4.94 15.50
N GLU A 668 -9.49 -6.20 15.73
CA GLU A 668 -9.68 -6.75 17.09
C GLU A 668 -8.36 -6.69 17.89
N GLU A 669 -7.23 -7.05 17.28
CA GLU A 669 -5.92 -6.95 17.92
C GLU A 669 -5.54 -5.49 18.25
N TYR A 670 -5.83 -4.54 17.35
CA TYR A 670 -5.64 -3.12 17.63
C TYR A 670 -6.55 -2.65 18.78
N ALA A 671 -7.82 -2.99 18.73
CA ALA A 671 -8.80 -2.59 19.75
C ALA A 671 -8.41 -3.09 21.14
N ASN A 672 -8.08 -4.36 21.26
CA ASN A 672 -7.78 -5.00 22.55
C ASN A 672 -6.41 -4.62 23.12
N GLU A 673 -5.37 -4.57 22.29
CA GLU A 673 -4.00 -4.49 22.79
C GLU A 673 -3.36 -3.11 22.66
N ILE A 674 -3.77 -2.30 21.67
CA ILE A 674 -3.17 -1.00 21.37
C ILE A 674 -4.08 0.15 21.76
N TRP A 675 -5.34 0.15 21.30
CA TRP A 675 -6.28 1.23 21.59
C TRP A 675 -7.00 1.06 22.92
N ARG A 676 -7.24 -0.19 23.34
CA ARG A 676 -7.95 -0.56 24.57
C ARG A 676 -9.36 0.03 24.57
N ILE A 677 -10.10 -0.26 23.51
CA ILE A 677 -11.49 0.16 23.31
C ILE A 677 -12.40 -1.05 23.21
N ASP A 678 -13.62 -0.89 23.73
CA ASP A 678 -14.68 -1.90 23.68
C ASP A 678 -15.69 -1.57 22.57
N PRO A 679 -16.39 -2.56 22.02
CA PRO A 679 -17.51 -2.35 21.12
C PRO A 679 -18.60 -1.47 21.75
N VAL A 680 -19.23 -0.63 20.93
CA VAL A 680 -20.37 0.19 21.34
C VAL A 680 -21.59 -0.72 21.55
N GLU A 681 -22.26 -0.57 22.69
CA GLU A 681 -23.55 -1.19 22.91
C GLU A 681 -24.60 -0.55 22.00
N LEU A 682 -25.19 -1.34 21.13
CA LEU A 682 -26.26 -0.87 20.25
C LEU A 682 -27.61 -1.11 20.92
N PRO A 683 -28.60 -0.19 20.76
CA PRO A 683 -29.96 -0.45 21.22
C PRO A 683 -30.49 -1.67 20.49
N GLU A 684 -31.14 -2.57 21.25
CA GLU A 684 -31.89 -3.68 20.66
C GLU A 684 -32.97 -3.08 19.75
N TYR A 685 -32.78 -3.18 18.45
CA TYR A 685 -33.90 -2.95 17.55
C TYR A 685 -34.86 -4.12 17.71
N ALA A 686 -36.06 -3.83 18.18
CA ALA A 686 -37.18 -4.78 18.06
C ALA A 686 -37.26 -5.13 16.57
N GLU A 687 -37.02 -6.40 16.22
CA GLU A 687 -37.35 -6.93 14.91
C GLU A 687 -38.84 -6.66 14.71
N ASN A 688 -39.18 -5.61 13.96
CA ASN A 688 -40.53 -5.47 13.46
C ASN A 688 -40.69 -6.57 12.41
N GLU A 689 -41.49 -7.58 12.78
CA GLU A 689 -41.99 -8.68 11.95
C GLU A 689 -42.53 -8.21 10.59
#